data_9cf74636504769dcd106c83865023e65
#
_entry.id   9cf74636504769dcd106c83865023e65
#
_cell.length_a   1.000
_cell.length_b   1.000
_cell.length_c   1.000
_cell.angle_alpha   90.00
_cell.angle_beta   90.00
_cell.angle_gamma   90.00
#
_symmetry.space_group_name_H-M   'P 1'
#
loop_
_entity.id
_entity.type
_entity.pdbx_description
1 polymer ?
#
loop_
_entity_poly.entity_id
_entity_poly.type
_entity_poly.pdbx_seq_one_letter_code
_entity_poly.pdbx_strand_id
1 'polypeptide(L)'
;MNNKYTIIKQESIEELNGTGYILKHDKTGARVVVISNEDDNKVFQIGFRTPPQDDTGVPHILEHSVLCGSREFPMKDPFVELVKGSLNTFLNAMTYPDKTVYPVASQNDKDFFNLVHVYLDAVFYPNIYKKPEILKQEGWHYDLLSEDAPLTYNGVVFNEMKGVFSSPDQQLARIIQKSLLEDTPYGFESGGDPKAIPDLTYEMFLDFHKTYYHPSNSYIYLYGDMDVDEYLTFIDEHYLKDFDEKQIDSSWEKQEPFTEVKRVEEYYPVGENDSEEEKTYLSYNAVIGDSLDAKLYLGFEILNRVLFDAPGAPVKKALMDAQIGKDIQSSYDNGIMQPVFSVIAQEARDDQEDEFVKILEENLAKIAKEGIPRRNLLAAFNYYEFKYREANFGRFPKGLMYGLQMYDSWLYDDEKPFIHIKTNEIFKQLREEIENGYFENLIKEYLIDNNHKTIVVMKPKKGLQKIKDQEEADKLKAYKDSLSEEEVKKLVEETKQLKASQEEASTKEELEKIPVIDIEDIRKDVKPLSNVESELGGVKVLWHQYFTNKIAYVKLAFDMSHVPMDLVPYASFLAEILTIVDTTHYSYQELGNEISIETGGISATMDVMPTDVHEFLPMFILKTKCFYSNIEKAFDLLKEVAFESKLDHKKRLKEIIGQIYTNLKITLTETGHKSAANRAMSYFSEYAAYREAIQGITMYETVKKWYEDFDEEYDNIVNGLKEAAKMIFEKQNMTISYTGKEEAPEFMKAEVESFIEGLYEDQKQGEKVKVTCTKSNEGFATAGGVQYVACAGNFKDAGLEYTGALKVLQMIFSYEYLWIQIRVKGGAYGCMCSFSDQGDSMFVTYRDPNLSESYKVYDEAADYVVDFDADDRDMKKYIIGTIGSMDMPMEAVDMGARSFHAYFLGKTEADLQKVRDQVLSCTQEDIRALAPIVKAVVEAGNRCCIGNEEKIDQNKEYFDEVKHVL
;
A
#
# COMPACT_ATOMS: atom_id res chain seq x y z
N MET A 1 15.73 15.00 -31.71
CA MET A 1 15.86 13.66 -31.14
C MET A 1 17.10 12.96 -31.70
N ASN A 2 17.74 12.14 -30.87
CA ASN A 2 18.98 11.43 -31.16
C ASN A 2 18.84 10.54 -32.42
N ASN A 3 19.84 10.57 -33.34
CA ASN A 3 19.80 9.85 -34.61
C ASN A 3 20.05 8.33 -34.52
N LYS A 4 20.13 7.79 -33.32
CA LYS A 4 20.25 6.34 -33.03
C LYS A 4 18.89 5.69 -32.77
N TYR A 5 17.83 6.50 -32.76
CA TYR A 5 16.46 6.03 -32.48
C TYR A 5 15.53 6.42 -33.63
N THR A 6 14.84 5.44 -34.17
CA THR A 6 13.78 5.66 -35.15
C THR A 6 12.47 6.02 -34.44
N ILE A 7 11.88 7.18 -34.80
CA ILE A 7 10.55 7.57 -34.32
C ILE A 7 9.51 6.75 -35.09
N ILE A 8 8.83 5.85 -34.38
CA ILE A 8 7.72 5.05 -34.94
C ILE A 8 6.44 5.89 -34.98
N LYS A 9 6.14 6.60 -33.86
CA LYS A 9 4.95 7.42 -33.75
C LYS A 9 5.17 8.62 -32.83
N GLN A 10 4.47 9.71 -33.12
CA GLN A 10 4.37 10.89 -32.25
C GLN A 10 2.91 11.30 -32.19
N GLU A 11 2.37 11.51 -30.97
CA GLU A 11 0.98 11.95 -30.80
C GLU A 11 0.78 12.82 -29.56
N SER A 12 -0.27 13.63 -29.54
CA SER A 12 -0.67 14.41 -28.37
C SER A 12 -1.34 13.49 -27.33
N ILE A 13 -0.97 13.68 -26.07
CA ILE A 13 -1.62 13.06 -24.91
C ILE A 13 -2.30 14.18 -24.12
N GLU A 14 -3.56 14.47 -24.47
CA GLU A 14 -4.30 15.60 -23.88
C GLU A 14 -4.48 15.45 -22.37
N GLU A 15 -4.68 14.21 -21.88
CA GLU A 15 -4.83 13.85 -20.47
C GLU A 15 -3.62 14.29 -19.62
N LEU A 16 -2.44 14.38 -20.23
CA LEU A 16 -1.20 14.73 -19.56
C LEU A 16 -0.64 16.10 -20.00
N ASN A 17 -1.39 16.83 -20.82
CA ASN A 17 -0.91 18.07 -21.44
C ASN A 17 0.49 17.92 -22.06
N GLY A 18 0.74 16.81 -22.76
CA GLY A 18 2.05 16.42 -23.22
C GLY A 18 2.07 15.80 -24.61
N THR A 19 3.27 15.45 -25.05
CA THR A 19 3.51 14.75 -26.32
C THR A 19 4.11 13.38 -26.04
N GLY A 20 3.48 12.33 -26.58
CA GLY A 20 3.98 10.96 -26.53
C GLY A 20 4.77 10.61 -27.76
N TYR A 21 5.90 9.92 -27.57
CA TYR A 21 6.74 9.40 -28.65
C TYR A 21 6.93 7.90 -28.45
N ILE A 22 6.77 7.12 -29.51
CA ILE A 22 7.15 5.71 -29.58
C ILE A 22 8.42 5.63 -30.44
N LEU A 23 9.49 5.10 -29.87
CA LEU A 23 10.81 5.03 -30.49
C LEU A 23 11.33 3.58 -30.47
N LYS A 24 12.16 3.26 -31.43
CA LYS A 24 12.95 2.01 -31.46
C LYS A 24 14.42 2.35 -31.58
N HIS A 25 15.27 1.78 -30.75
CA HIS A 25 16.72 1.90 -30.88
C HIS A 25 17.22 1.08 -32.08
N ASP A 26 17.93 1.70 -33.02
CA ASP A 26 18.23 1.12 -34.34
C ASP A 26 19.14 -0.10 -34.28
N LYS A 27 20.07 -0.15 -33.31
CA LYS A 27 21.05 -1.22 -33.20
C LYS A 27 20.51 -2.42 -32.45
N THR A 28 19.79 -2.20 -31.36
CA THR A 28 19.40 -3.28 -30.43
C THR A 28 17.93 -3.69 -30.52
N GLY A 29 17.11 -2.86 -31.18
CA GLY A 29 15.68 -3.05 -31.21
C GLY A 29 14.98 -2.71 -29.88
N ALA A 30 15.67 -2.10 -28.92
CA ALA A 30 15.06 -1.69 -27.64
C ALA A 30 13.88 -0.73 -27.89
N ARG A 31 12.78 -0.99 -27.17
CA ARG A 31 11.56 -0.17 -27.23
C ARG A 31 11.70 0.99 -26.27
N VAL A 32 11.37 2.17 -26.72
CA VAL A 32 11.41 3.38 -25.90
C VAL A 32 10.13 4.18 -26.06
N VAL A 33 9.52 4.56 -24.95
CA VAL A 33 8.40 5.50 -24.91
C VAL A 33 8.80 6.72 -24.11
N VAL A 34 8.49 7.90 -24.65
CA VAL A 34 8.69 9.18 -23.98
C VAL A 34 7.37 9.91 -23.88
N ILE A 35 7.03 10.42 -22.72
CA ILE A 35 5.96 11.42 -22.52
C ILE A 35 6.62 12.70 -22.02
N SER A 36 6.75 13.68 -22.91
CA SER A 36 7.31 14.99 -22.59
C SER A 36 6.17 15.95 -22.21
N ASN A 37 6.24 16.51 -21.00
CA ASN A 37 5.29 17.49 -20.46
C ASN A 37 6.02 18.41 -19.45
N GLU A 38 5.26 19.27 -18.72
CA GLU A 38 5.81 20.24 -17.76
C GLU A 38 5.90 19.71 -16.31
N ASP A 39 5.74 18.39 -16.09
CA ASP A 39 5.85 17.79 -14.75
C ASP A 39 7.33 17.70 -14.35
N ASP A 40 7.72 18.40 -13.28
CA ASP A 40 9.09 18.40 -12.76
C ASP A 40 9.47 17.10 -12.03
N ASN A 41 8.47 16.27 -11.66
CA ASN A 41 8.70 14.96 -11.06
C ASN A 41 8.96 13.91 -12.13
N LYS A 42 10.19 13.88 -12.61
CA LYS A 42 10.64 13.02 -13.71
C LYS A 42 10.62 11.57 -13.32
N VAL A 43 10.22 10.72 -14.26
CA VAL A 43 10.18 9.27 -14.07
C VAL A 43 10.94 8.56 -15.18
N PHE A 44 11.76 7.61 -14.79
CA PHE A 44 12.36 6.60 -15.64
C PHE A 44 11.89 5.22 -15.21
N GLN A 45 11.59 4.36 -16.17
CA GLN A 45 11.37 2.94 -15.93
C GLN A 45 12.08 2.13 -17.00
N ILE A 46 12.69 1.03 -16.60
CA ILE A 46 13.06 -0.03 -17.53
C ILE A 46 12.37 -1.32 -17.08
N GLY A 47 11.60 -1.90 -17.99
CA GLY A 47 10.92 -3.17 -17.78
C GLY A 47 11.37 -4.22 -18.76
N PHE A 48 11.23 -5.48 -18.37
CA PHE A 48 11.48 -6.64 -19.22
C PHE A 48 10.28 -7.57 -19.16
N ARG A 49 9.96 -8.24 -20.27
CA ARG A 49 9.11 -9.43 -20.19
C ARG A 49 9.89 -10.51 -19.49
N THR A 50 9.34 -11.03 -18.40
CA THR A 50 9.97 -12.08 -17.58
C THR A 50 8.98 -13.21 -17.30
N PRO A 51 8.48 -13.91 -18.34
CA PRO A 51 7.48 -14.95 -18.17
C PRO A 51 8.09 -16.11 -17.34
N PRO A 52 7.52 -16.45 -16.16
CA PRO A 52 7.95 -17.59 -15.37
C PRO A 52 7.69 -18.89 -16.14
N GLN A 53 8.57 -19.88 -15.98
CA GLN A 53 8.47 -21.20 -16.60
C GLN A 53 8.20 -22.30 -15.56
N ASP A 54 8.30 -21.96 -14.29
CA ASP A 54 8.05 -22.80 -13.13
C ASP A 54 7.71 -21.93 -11.91
N ASP A 55 7.48 -22.56 -10.76
CA ASP A 55 7.12 -21.88 -9.51
C ASP A 55 8.36 -21.52 -8.64
N THR A 56 9.60 -21.54 -9.19
CA THR A 56 10.83 -21.24 -8.42
C THR A 56 10.99 -19.77 -8.06
N GLY A 57 10.18 -18.87 -8.66
CA GLY A 57 10.26 -17.44 -8.41
C GLY A 57 11.52 -16.76 -8.93
N VAL A 58 12.16 -17.34 -9.94
CA VAL A 58 13.40 -16.77 -10.52
C VAL A 58 13.23 -15.32 -10.99
N PRO A 59 12.07 -14.84 -11.51
CA PRO A 59 11.89 -13.43 -11.84
C PRO A 59 12.02 -12.53 -10.61
N HIS A 60 11.42 -12.89 -9.49
CA HIS A 60 11.43 -12.14 -8.24
C HIS A 60 12.80 -12.17 -7.56
N ILE A 61 13.44 -13.33 -7.51
CA ILE A 61 14.79 -13.45 -6.96
C ILE A 61 15.80 -12.61 -7.79
N LEU A 62 15.64 -12.56 -9.12
CA LEU A 62 16.44 -11.68 -9.97
C LEU A 62 16.14 -10.19 -9.74
N GLU A 63 14.89 -9.83 -9.53
CA GLU A 63 14.51 -8.45 -9.20
C GLU A 63 15.35 -7.93 -8.04
N HIS A 64 15.40 -8.67 -6.92
CA HIS A 64 16.24 -8.34 -5.76
C HIS A 64 17.74 -8.37 -6.11
N SER A 65 18.17 -9.44 -6.76
CA SER A 65 19.59 -9.77 -6.94
C SER A 65 20.34 -8.81 -7.87
N VAL A 66 19.72 -8.26 -8.92
CA VAL A 66 20.40 -7.32 -9.83
C VAL A 66 20.74 -6.00 -9.15
N LEU A 67 20.03 -5.64 -8.08
CA LEU A 67 20.28 -4.46 -7.27
C LEU A 67 21.39 -4.65 -6.21
N CYS A 68 21.96 -5.87 -6.11
CA CYS A 68 23.06 -6.20 -5.18
C CYS A 68 24.45 -5.96 -5.76
N GLY A 69 24.63 -4.83 -6.46
CA GLY A 69 25.89 -4.40 -7.07
C GLY A 69 26.01 -4.74 -8.55
N SER A 70 26.73 -3.91 -9.25
CA SER A 70 26.90 -3.96 -10.71
C SER A 70 28.33 -3.65 -11.16
N ARG A 71 28.56 -3.56 -12.48
CA ARG A 71 29.87 -3.31 -13.09
C ARG A 71 30.50 -2.01 -12.60
N GLU A 72 29.77 -0.89 -12.65
CA GLU A 72 30.26 0.43 -12.26
C GLU A 72 30.03 0.72 -10.78
N PHE A 73 29.00 0.09 -10.19
CA PHE A 73 28.60 0.24 -8.79
C PHE A 73 28.75 -1.09 -8.03
N PRO A 74 30.01 -1.53 -7.74
CA PRO A 74 30.30 -2.87 -7.23
C PRO A 74 30.04 -3.07 -5.74
N MET A 75 29.60 -2.01 -5.00
CA MET A 75 29.25 -2.12 -3.59
C MET A 75 28.12 -3.13 -3.42
N LYS A 76 27.95 -3.57 -2.18
CA LYS A 76 27.08 -4.68 -1.82
C LYS A 76 25.60 -4.38 -2.05
N ASP A 77 25.19 -3.15 -1.73
CA ASP A 77 23.81 -2.70 -1.81
C ASP A 77 23.72 -1.26 -2.36
N PRO A 78 23.84 -1.07 -3.68
CA PRO A 78 23.68 0.25 -4.30
C PRO A 78 22.30 0.86 -4.07
N PHE A 79 21.25 0.02 -3.96
CA PHE A 79 19.90 0.47 -3.70
C PHE A 79 19.80 1.21 -2.36
N VAL A 80 20.30 0.61 -1.29
CA VAL A 80 20.31 1.24 0.05
C VAL A 80 21.17 2.50 0.05
N GLU A 81 22.32 2.49 -0.64
CA GLU A 81 23.17 3.68 -0.76
C GLU A 81 22.46 4.83 -1.49
N LEU A 82 21.66 4.54 -2.50
CA LEU A 82 20.85 5.54 -3.20
C LEU A 82 19.74 6.09 -2.29
N VAL A 83 19.01 5.23 -1.58
CA VAL A 83 17.95 5.70 -0.67
C VAL A 83 18.52 6.65 0.40
N LYS A 84 19.72 6.38 0.91
CA LYS A 84 20.40 7.23 1.89
C LYS A 84 20.90 8.56 1.33
N GLY A 85 21.26 8.61 0.04
CA GLY A 85 21.97 9.73 -0.56
C GLY A 85 21.32 10.40 -1.76
N SER A 86 20.02 10.25 -1.97
CA SER A 86 19.27 10.74 -3.11
C SER A 86 18.06 11.58 -2.69
N LEU A 87 17.61 12.46 -3.57
CA LEU A 87 16.34 13.19 -3.47
C LEU A 87 15.22 12.46 -4.21
N ASN A 88 15.32 11.14 -4.31
CA ASN A 88 14.31 10.35 -5.01
C ASN A 88 12.90 10.62 -4.46
N THR A 89 11.95 10.68 -5.35
CA THR A 89 10.51 10.72 -5.03
C THR A 89 9.89 9.35 -5.16
N PHE A 90 10.58 8.44 -5.85
CA PHE A 90 10.28 7.02 -5.91
C PHE A 90 11.53 6.23 -6.30
N LEU A 91 11.75 5.13 -5.61
CA LEU A 91 12.85 4.20 -5.84
C LEU A 91 12.38 2.80 -5.45
N ASN A 92 12.24 1.88 -6.40
CA ASN A 92 11.83 0.49 -6.15
C ASN A 92 12.17 -0.41 -7.34
N ALA A 93 11.88 -1.70 -7.18
CA ALA A 93 11.73 -2.68 -8.25
C ALA A 93 10.44 -3.45 -8.01
N MET A 94 9.86 -4.05 -9.05
CA MET A 94 8.55 -4.67 -8.99
C MET A 94 8.47 -5.87 -9.93
N THR A 95 8.15 -7.04 -9.39
CA THR A 95 7.85 -8.24 -10.16
C THR A 95 6.35 -8.45 -10.25
N TYR A 96 5.86 -8.58 -11.48
CA TYR A 96 4.50 -8.92 -11.85
C TYR A 96 4.44 -10.33 -12.45
N PRO A 97 3.27 -10.88 -12.73
CA PRO A 97 3.17 -12.22 -13.31
C PRO A 97 3.89 -12.42 -14.65
N ASP A 98 4.12 -11.35 -15.41
CA ASP A 98 4.64 -11.40 -16.78
C ASP A 98 5.79 -10.42 -17.06
N LYS A 99 6.11 -9.54 -16.12
CA LYS A 99 7.12 -8.49 -16.27
C LYS A 99 7.85 -8.19 -14.98
N THR A 100 9.07 -7.69 -15.10
CA THR A 100 9.81 -7.09 -13.98
C THR A 100 10.19 -5.67 -14.36
N VAL A 101 9.91 -4.69 -13.49
CA VAL A 101 10.04 -3.26 -13.78
C VAL A 101 10.92 -2.59 -12.73
N TYR A 102 11.82 -1.72 -13.17
CA TYR A 102 12.76 -0.98 -12.35
C TYR A 102 12.50 0.53 -12.49
N PRO A 103 11.60 1.10 -11.68
CA PRO A 103 11.23 2.51 -11.76
C PRO A 103 12.03 3.37 -10.79
N VAL A 104 12.37 4.59 -11.23
CA VAL A 104 12.92 5.66 -10.39
C VAL A 104 12.28 7.00 -10.74
N ALA A 105 12.19 7.89 -9.75
CA ALA A 105 11.68 9.24 -9.94
C ALA A 105 12.42 10.25 -9.07
N SER A 106 12.61 11.46 -9.59
CA SER A 106 13.17 12.60 -8.85
C SER A 106 12.76 13.93 -9.47
N GLN A 107 12.61 14.98 -8.64
CA GLN A 107 12.41 16.36 -9.10
C GLN A 107 13.76 17.07 -9.38
N ASN A 108 14.88 16.51 -8.93
CA ASN A 108 16.22 17.07 -9.14
C ASN A 108 16.88 16.44 -10.37
N ASP A 109 17.37 17.26 -11.33
CA ASP A 109 17.92 16.76 -12.59
C ASP A 109 19.19 15.92 -12.41
N LYS A 110 20.12 16.35 -11.54
CA LYS A 110 21.36 15.59 -11.26
C LYS A 110 21.05 14.25 -10.57
N ASP A 111 20.15 14.28 -9.59
CA ASP A 111 19.73 13.10 -8.88
C ASP A 111 19.04 12.11 -9.82
N PHE A 112 18.10 12.59 -10.63
CA PHE A 112 17.40 11.77 -11.61
C PHE A 112 18.36 11.09 -12.59
N PHE A 113 19.35 11.83 -13.09
CA PHE A 113 20.39 11.28 -13.95
C PHE A 113 21.20 10.18 -13.26
N ASN A 114 21.60 10.41 -12.01
CA ASN A 114 22.32 9.43 -11.20
C ASN A 114 21.50 8.14 -11.00
N LEU A 115 20.21 8.28 -10.69
CA LEU A 115 19.29 7.14 -10.51
C LEU A 115 19.16 6.31 -11.79
N VAL A 116 18.96 6.97 -12.94
CA VAL A 116 18.90 6.31 -14.27
C VAL A 116 20.18 5.54 -14.55
N HIS A 117 21.35 6.14 -14.26
CA HIS A 117 22.66 5.51 -14.49
C HIS A 117 22.82 4.23 -13.64
N VAL A 118 22.56 4.32 -12.32
CA VAL A 118 22.73 3.17 -11.43
C VAL A 118 21.78 2.03 -11.81
N TYR A 119 20.52 2.33 -12.15
CA TYR A 119 19.53 1.32 -12.50
C TYR A 119 19.83 0.62 -13.83
N LEU A 120 20.28 1.35 -14.83
CA LEU A 120 20.69 0.76 -16.09
C LEU A 120 21.91 -0.16 -15.93
N ASP A 121 22.91 0.24 -15.12
CA ASP A 121 24.07 -0.61 -14.86
C ASP A 121 23.69 -1.86 -14.07
N ALA A 122 22.78 -1.73 -13.10
CA ALA A 122 22.27 -2.84 -12.30
C ALA A 122 21.58 -3.91 -13.18
N VAL A 123 20.66 -3.51 -14.05
CA VAL A 123 19.89 -4.49 -14.84
C VAL A 123 20.69 -5.13 -15.96
N PHE A 124 21.65 -4.40 -16.60
CA PHE A 124 22.42 -4.94 -17.72
C PHE A 124 23.74 -5.61 -17.32
N TYR A 125 24.35 -5.18 -16.20
CA TYR A 125 25.68 -5.66 -15.78
C TYR A 125 25.77 -6.00 -14.28
N PRO A 126 24.80 -6.78 -13.74
CA PRO A 126 24.80 -7.11 -12.32
C PRO A 126 25.97 -8.02 -11.92
N ASN A 127 26.37 -7.93 -10.65
CA ASN A 127 27.45 -8.73 -10.10
C ASN A 127 27.07 -10.20 -9.85
N ILE A 128 25.85 -10.61 -10.15
CA ILE A 128 25.37 -12.01 -9.99
C ILE A 128 26.24 -13.06 -10.68
N TYR A 129 26.93 -12.68 -11.75
CA TYR A 129 27.86 -13.57 -12.48
C TYR A 129 29.20 -13.79 -11.78
N LYS A 130 29.55 -12.92 -10.80
CA LYS A 130 30.81 -12.93 -10.08
C LYS A 130 30.65 -13.37 -8.62
N LYS A 131 29.47 -13.17 -8.06
CA LYS A 131 29.16 -13.36 -6.64
C LYS A 131 27.96 -14.30 -6.46
N PRO A 132 28.17 -15.65 -6.42
CA PRO A 132 27.07 -16.59 -6.20
C PRO A 132 26.35 -16.40 -4.86
N GLU A 133 27.00 -15.73 -3.90
CA GLU A 133 26.45 -15.40 -2.58
C GLU A 133 25.19 -14.55 -2.68
N ILE A 134 25.04 -13.77 -3.75
CA ILE A 134 23.85 -12.93 -3.99
C ILE A 134 22.59 -13.82 -4.08
N LEU A 135 22.61 -14.91 -4.86
CA LEU A 135 21.50 -15.86 -4.91
C LEU A 135 21.22 -16.48 -3.54
N LYS A 136 22.26 -16.84 -2.78
CA LYS A 136 22.10 -17.43 -1.46
C LYS A 136 21.47 -16.45 -0.46
N GLN A 137 21.81 -15.18 -0.54
CA GLN A 137 21.25 -14.13 0.31
C GLN A 137 19.82 -13.77 -0.08
N GLU A 138 19.60 -13.38 -1.34
CA GLU A 138 18.32 -12.87 -1.80
C GLU A 138 17.32 -13.98 -2.12
N GLY A 139 17.74 -15.07 -2.69
CA GLY A 139 16.88 -16.20 -3.06
C GLY A 139 16.67 -17.19 -1.91
N TRP A 140 17.57 -18.19 -1.83
CA TRP A 140 17.50 -19.22 -0.81
C TRP A 140 18.87 -19.92 -0.57
N HIS A 141 19.03 -20.48 0.62
CA HIS A 141 20.18 -21.34 0.97
C HIS A 141 19.81 -22.31 2.09
N TYR A 142 20.61 -23.36 2.25
CA TYR A 142 20.60 -24.19 3.45
C TYR A 142 21.26 -23.43 4.60
N ASP A 143 20.57 -23.26 5.72
CA ASP A 143 21.12 -22.67 6.95
C ASP A 143 21.35 -23.78 7.99
N LEU A 144 22.64 -24.02 8.34
CA LEU A 144 23.06 -24.99 9.32
C LEU A 144 24.08 -24.38 10.28
N LEU A 145 23.62 -24.00 11.47
CA LEU A 145 24.41 -23.26 12.46
C LEU A 145 25.52 -24.09 13.13
N SER A 146 25.27 -25.41 13.30
CA SER A 146 26.20 -26.39 13.84
C SER A 146 25.86 -27.79 13.33
N GLU A 147 26.80 -28.76 13.49
CA GLU A 147 26.57 -30.13 13.06
C GLU A 147 25.33 -30.77 13.74
N ASP A 148 24.99 -30.38 14.97
CA ASP A 148 23.86 -30.91 15.73
C ASP A 148 22.56 -30.12 15.51
N ALA A 149 22.62 -28.89 14.93
CA ALA A 149 21.45 -28.06 14.69
C ALA A 149 20.52 -28.66 13.62
N PRO A 150 19.21 -28.35 13.62
CA PRO A 150 18.34 -28.68 12.50
C PRO A 150 18.81 -27.93 11.25
N LEU A 151 18.70 -28.56 10.10
CA LEU A 151 18.88 -27.93 8.79
C LEU A 151 17.60 -27.17 8.45
N THR A 152 17.71 -25.93 8.01
CA THR A 152 16.57 -25.09 7.59
C THR A 152 16.85 -24.43 6.24
N TYR A 153 15.79 -23.97 5.57
CA TYR A 153 15.90 -23.03 4.46
C TYR A 153 15.90 -21.60 4.98
N ASN A 154 16.65 -20.72 4.33
CA ASN A 154 16.68 -19.30 4.60
C ASN A 154 16.98 -18.52 3.30
N GLY A 155 16.62 -17.23 3.26
CA GLY A 155 16.78 -16.31 2.14
C GLY A 155 15.73 -15.22 2.17
N VAL A 156 16.03 -14.03 1.63
CA VAL A 156 15.12 -12.88 1.71
C VAL A 156 13.79 -13.17 1.01
N VAL A 157 13.82 -13.54 -0.28
CA VAL A 157 12.61 -13.85 -1.05
C VAL A 157 11.92 -15.12 -0.52
N PHE A 158 12.68 -16.15 -0.11
CA PHE A 158 12.09 -17.34 0.50
C PHE A 158 11.27 -17.01 1.74
N ASN A 159 11.80 -16.20 2.64
CA ASN A 159 11.10 -15.79 3.87
C ASN A 159 9.91 -14.88 3.57
N GLU A 160 10.07 -13.95 2.62
CA GLU A 160 8.99 -13.08 2.17
C GLU A 160 7.81 -13.90 1.64
N MET A 161 8.07 -14.85 0.76
CA MET A 161 7.03 -15.68 0.16
C MET A 161 6.38 -16.62 1.17
N LYS A 162 7.11 -17.11 2.19
CA LYS A 162 6.49 -17.79 3.34
C LYS A 162 5.47 -16.89 4.04
N GLY A 163 5.79 -15.62 4.22
CA GLY A 163 4.87 -14.62 4.77
C GLY A 163 3.65 -14.38 3.88
N VAL A 164 3.85 -14.24 2.58
CA VAL A 164 2.77 -14.05 1.59
C VAL A 164 1.83 -15.26 1.56
N PHE A 165 2.36 -16.48 1.54
CA PHE A 165 1.59 -17.73 1.55
C PHE A 165 0.93 -18.04 2.90
N SER A 166 1.14 -17.23 3.94
CA SER A 166 0.38 -17.33 5.20
C SER A 166 -0.95 -16.57 5.16
N SER A 167 -1.17 -15.66 4.20
CA SER A 167 -2.42 -14.94 4.01
C SER A 167 -3.41 -15.75 3.17
N PRO A 168 -4.63 -16.05 3.67
CA PRO A 168 -5.66 -16.75 2.90
C PRO A 168 -6.08 -16.00 1.64
N ASP A 169 -6.22 -14.66 1.71
CA ASP A 169 -6.60 -13.83 0.56
C ASP A 169 -5.54 -13.88 -0.55
N GLN A 170 -4.26 -13.85 -0.17
CA GLN A 170 -3.14 -13.98 -1.10
C GLN A 170 -3.06 -15.39 -1.72
N GLN A 171 -3.34 -16.43 -0.93
CA GLN A 171 -3.43 -17.80 -1.47
C GLN A 171 -4.59 -17.91 -2.48
N LEU A 172 -5.77 -17.38 -2.14
CA LEU A 172 -6.94 -17.43 -3.02
C LEU A 172 -6.68 -16.72 -4.35
N ALA A 173 -6.09 -15.52 -4.34
CA ALA A 173 -5.77 -14.77 -5.56
C ALA A 173 -4.87 -15.58 -6.52
N ARG A 174 -3.86 -16.29 -5.99
CA ARG A 174 -2.98 -17.16 -6.78
C ARG A 174 -3.69 -18.37 -7.34
N ILE A 175 -4.53 -19.04 -6.55
CA ILE A 175 -5.34 -20.17 -6.99
C ILE A 175 -6.27 -19.74 -8.12
N ILE A 176 -6.91 -18.59 -8.02
CA ILE A 176 -7.78 -18.01 -9.04
C ILE A 176 -7.01 -17.82 -10.36
N GLN A 177 -5.90 -17.07 -10.33
CA GLN A 177 -5.09 -16.80 -11.53
C GLN A 177 -4.61 -18.10 -12.18
N LYS A 178 -4.01 -19.00 -11.39
CA LYS A 178 -3.49 -20.29 -11.85
C LYS A 178 -4.59 -21.18 -12.44
N SER A 179 -5.79 -21.19 -11.84
CA SER A 179 -6.91 -22.02 -12.30
C SER A 179 -7.50 -21.56 -13.63
N LEU A 180 -7.43 -20.26 -13.94
CA LEU A 180 -7.99 -19.67 -15.16
C LEU A 180 -7.02 -19.68 -16.35
N LEU A 181 -5.69 -19.58 -16.07
CA LEU A 181 -4.66 -19.31 -17.06
C LEU A 181 -3.55 -20.36 -17.04
N GLU A 182 -3.90 -21.63 -16.79
CA GLU A 182 -2.99 -22.74 -16.46
C GLU A 182 -1.95 -23.08 -17.54
N ASP A 183 -2.24 -22.84 -18.83
CA ASP A 183 -1.37 -23.15 -19.97
C ASP A 183 -0.49 -21.94 -20.39
N THR A 184 -0.45 -20.89 -19.58
CA THR A 184 0.27 -19.65 -19.84
C THR A 184 1.29 -19.38 -18.72
N PRO A 185 2.18 -18.37 -18.83
CA PRO A 185 3.04 -17.97 -17.71
C PRO A 185 2.28 -17.62 -16.42
N TYR A 186 1.04 -17.19 -16.52
CA TYR A 186 0.19 -16.92 -15.36
C TYR A 186 -0.24 -18.18 -14.58
N GLY A 187 -0.03 -19.37 -15.14
CA GLY A 187 -0.18 -20.65 -14.45
C GLY A 187 0.93 -20.94 -13.44
N PHE A 188 2.00 -20.13 -13.42
CA PHE A 188 3.12 -20.24 -12.48
C PHE A 188 3.14 -19.07 -11.50
N GLU A 189 3.85 -19.25 -10.38
CA GLU A 189 4.04 -18.22 -9.35
C GLU A 189 5.33 -17.42 -9.62
N SER A 190 5.21 -16.23 -10.19
CA SER A 190 6.36 -15.38 -10.50
C SER A 190 7.13 -14.93 -9.25
N GLY A 191 6.44 -14.79 -8.12
CA GLY A 191 7.03 -14.48 -6.82
C GLY A 191 7.77 -15.65 -6.20
N GLY A 192 7.41 -16.87 -6.54
CA GLY A 192 7.96 -18.11 -6.04
C GLY A 192 7.11 -18.81 -4.97
N ASP A 193 6.82 -20.09 -5.20
CA ASP A 193 6.22 -20.95 -4.17
C ASP A 193 7.33 -21.41 -3.20
N PRO A 194 7.20 -21.19 -1.88
CA PRO A 194 8.20 -21.64 -0.89
C PRO A 194 8.57 -23.13 -1.00
N LYS A 195 7.70 -23.97 -1.55
CA LYS A 195 8.01 -25.39 -1.81
C LYS A 195 8.91 -25.58 -3.02
N ALA A 196 8.83 -24.71 -4.03
CA ALA A 196 9.57 -24.79 -5.28
C ALA A 196 10.82 -23.90 -5.32
N ILE A 197 10.85 -22.79 -4.58
CA ILE A 197 12.02 -21.89 -4.51
C ILE A 197 13.34 -22.68 -4.29
N PRO A 198 13.41 -23.71 -3.39
CA PRO A 198 14.64 -24.46 -3.17
C PRO A 198 15.09 -25.34 -4.34
N ASP A 199 14.30 -25.45 -5.39
CA ASP A 199 14.68 -26.18 -6.61
C ASP A 199 15.43 -25.26 -7.61
N LEU A 200 15.46 -23.93 -7.38
CA LEU A 200 16.19 -22.98 -8.20
C LEU A 200 17.70 -23.18 -8.05
N THR A 201 18.37 -23.52 -9.15
CA THR A 201 19.83 -23.61 -9.20
C THR A 201 20.46 -22.30 -9.66
N TYR A 202 21.76 -22.12 -9.33
CA TYR A 202 22.51 -20.95 -9.78
C TYR A 202 22.61 -20.87 -11.31
N GLU A 203 22.65 -21.99 -12.00
CA GLU A 203 22.67 -22.07 -13.47
C GLU A 203 21.34 -21.55 -14.05
N MET A 204 20.19 -22.04 -13.56
CA MET A 204 18.86 -21.57 -13.97
C MET A 204 18.71 -20.06 -13.76
N PHE A 205 19.15 -19.58 -12.61
CA PHE A 205 19.13 -18.17 -12.24
C PHE A 205 19.93 -17.30 -13.22
N LEU A 206 21.15 -17.67 -13.56
CA LEU A 206 21.97 -16.94 -14.52
C LEU A 206 21.43 -17.02 -15.97
N ASP A 207 20.92 -18.18 -16.37
CA ASP A 207 20.36 -18.37 -17.70
C ASP A 207 19.08 -17.53 -17.91
N PHE A 208 18.27 -17.37 -16.87
CA PHE A 208 17.09 -16.50 -16.94
C PHE A 208 17.48 -15.04 -17.17
N HIS A 209 18.42 -14.51 -16.38
CA HIS A 209 18.93 -13.15 -16.59
C HIS A 209 19.51 -12.96 -17.99
N LYS A 210 20.40 -13.86 -18.42
CA LYS A 210 21.06 -13.83 -19.74
C LYS A 210 20.07 -13.90 -20.90
N THR A 211 18.93 -14.54 -20.67
CA THR A 211 17.87 -14.68 -21.68
C THR A 211 17.03 -13.43 -21.76
N TYR A 212 16.50 -12.95 -20.64
CA TYR A 212 15.43 -11.94 -20.62
C TYR A 212 15.93 -10.51 -20.35
N TYR A 213 17.06 -10.31 -19.65
CA TYR A 213 17.59 -8.97 -19.35
C TYR A 213 18.51 -8.46 -20.49
N HIS A 214 17.91 -8.23 -21.64
CA HIS A 214 18.61 -7.82 -22.84
C HIS A 214 17.86 -6.62 -23.47
N PRO A 215 18.55 -5.63 -24.06
CA PRO A 215 17.88 -4.47 -24.68
C PRO A 215 16.77 -4.81 -25.67
N SER A 216 16.92 -5.87 -26.46
CA SER A 216 15.89 -6.33 -27.42
C SER A 216 14.59 -6.79 -26.74
N ASN A 217 14.62 -7.09 -25.43
CA ASN A 217 13.46 -7.47 -24.63
C ASN A 217 13.04 -6.34 -23.67
N SER A 218 13.72 -5.18 -23.71
CA SER A 218 13.45 -4.08 -22.78
C SER A 218 12.37 -3.12 -23.28
N TYR A 219 11.71 -2.50 -22.31
CA TYR A 219 10.71 -1.44 -22.43
C TYR A 219 11.19 -0.26 -21.59
N ILE A 220 11.74 0.77 -22.25
CA ILE A 220 12.31 1.96 -21.59
C ILE A 220 11.29 3.10 -21.67
N TYR A 221 11.00 3.70 -20.52
CA TYR A 221 10.06 4.79 -20.38
C TYR A 221 10.70 6.01 -19.73
N LEU A 222 10.47 7.18 -20.32
CA LEU A 222 10.89 8.50 -19.84
C LEU A 222 9.66 9.43 -19.77
N TYR A 223 9.48 10.11 -18.64
CA TYR A 223 8.35 11.01 -18.40
C TYR A 223 8.79 12.29 -17.70
N GLY A 224 8.25 13.41 -18.13
CA GLY A 224 8.35 14.68 -17.43
C GLY A 224 9.09 15.77 -18.23
N ASP A 225 9.46 16.83 -17.50
CA ASP A 225 10.22 17.96 -18.04
C ASP A 225 11.73 17.65 -18.03
N MET A 226 12.26 17.16 -19.14
CA MET A 226 13.67 16.82 -19.28
C MET A 226 14.19 17.05 -20.71
N ASP A 227 15.51 17.19 -20.86
CA ASP A 227 16.15 17.10 -22.16
C ASP A 227 16.21 15.65 -22.64
N VAL A 228 15.20 15.25 -23.40
CA VAL A 228 15.05 13.86 -23.90
C VAL A 228 16.27 13.42 -24.70
N ASP A 229 16.89 14.34 -25.51
CA ASP A 229 18.06 14.00 -26.34
C ASP A 229 19.29 13.67 -25.48
N GLU A 230 19.47 14.33 -24.35
CA GLU A 230 20.54 14.03 -23.40
C GLU A 230 20.40 12.61 -22.85
N TYR A 231 19.20 12.23 -22.35
CA TYR A 231 18.96 10.90 -21.81
C TYR A 231 19.06 9.80 -22.87
N LEU A 232 18.50 9.99 -24.05
CA LEU A 232 18.61 9.01 -25.14
C LEU A 232 20.06 8.81 -25.58
N THR A 233 20.84 9.89 -25.63
CA THR A 233 22.29 9.84 -25.97
C THR A 233 23.05 9.06 -24.90
N PHE A 234 22.78 9.35 -23.61
CA PHE A 234 23.42 8.66 -22.49
C PHE A 234 23.09 7.16 -22.50
N ILE A 235 21.83 6.79 -22.70
CA ILE A 235 21.37 5.39 -22.73
C ILE A 235 22.05 4.63 -23.88
N ASP A 236 22.16 5.23 -25.08
CA ASP A 236 22.90 4.62 -26.20
C ASP A 236 24.39 4.47 -25.89
N GLU A 237 25.06 5.60 -25.56
CA GLU A 237 26.52 5.64 -25.43
C GLU A 237 27.09 4.84 -24.27
N HIS A 238 26.35 4.66 -23.18
CA HIS A 238 26.82 3.94 -21.98
C HIS A 238 26.32 2.50 -21.91
N TYR A 239 25.19 2.18 -22.55
CA TYR A 239 24.55 0.87 -22.39
C TYR A 239 24.22 0.20 -23.73
N LEU A 240 23.32 0.76 -24.54
CA LEU A 240 22.74 0.04 -25.67
C LEU A 240 23.77 -0.25 -26.79
N LYS A 241 24.77 0.60 -26.98
CA LYS A 241 25.82 0.41 -28.00
C LYS A 241 26.59 -0.89 -27.87
N ASP A 242 26.64 -1.47 -26.64
CA ASP A 242 27.41 -2.68 -26.35
C ASP A 242 26.68 -3.97 -26.75
N PHE A 243 25.39 -3.84 -27.12
CA PHE A 243 24.54 -4.96 -27.51
C PHE A 243 24.21 -4.90 -29.02
N ASP A 244 23.93 -6.05 -29.58
CA ASP A 244 23.36 -6.20 -30.92
C ASP A 244 21.88 -6.69 -30.78
N GLU A 245 21.08 -6.51 -31.83
CA GLU A 245 19.70 -7.02 -31.84
C GLU A 245 19.72 -8.55 -31.72
N LYS A 246 18.93 -9.07 -30.76
CA LYS A 246 18.80 -10.50 -30.49
C LYS A 246 17.32 -10.86 -30.53
N GLN A 247 16.99 -11.96 -31.22
CA GLN A 247 15.66 -12.53 -31.15
C GLN A 247 15.49 -13.25 -29.81
N ILE A 248 14.53 -12.82 -29.01
CA ILE A 248 14.23 -13.39 -27.69
C ILE A 248 12.78 -13.85 -27.70
N ASP A 249 12.59 -15.12 -27.39
CA ASP A 249 11.25 -15.67 -27.21
C ASP A 249 10.77 -15.37 -25.78
N SER A 250 10.06 -14.27 -25.63
CA SER A 250 9.44 -13.83 -24.36
C SER A 250 7.94 -13.63 -24.51
N SER A 251 7.37 -14.03 -25.65
CA SER A 251 5.93 -13.98 -25.91
C SER A 251 5.26 -15.29 -25.53
N TRP A 252 3.96 -15.24 -25.33
CA TRP A 252 3.13 -16.41 -25.08
C TRP A 252 1.76 -16.24 -25.76
N GLU A 253 1.13 -17.35 -26.04
CA GLU A 253 -0.23 -17.38 -26.56
C GLU A 253 -1.26 -17.21 -25.42
N LYS A 254 -2.44 -16.74 -25.76
CA LYS A 254 -3.55 -16.66 -24.81
C LYS A 254 -3.98 -18.04 -24.35
N GLN A 255 -4.50 -18.11 -23.13
CA GLN A 255 -5.22 -19.29 -22.66
C GLN A 255 -6.42 -19.55 -23.56
N GLU A 256 -6.53 -20.76 -24.10
CA GLU A 256 -7.72 -21.16 -24.85
C GLU A 256 -8.95 -21.22 -23.94
N PRO A 257 -10.11 -20.75 -24.40
CA PRO A 257 -11.32 -20.77 -23.61
C PRO A 257 -11.69 -22.19 -23.16
N PHE A 258 -12.14 -22.34 -21.94
CA PHE A 258 -12.61 -23.64 -21.44
C PHE A 258 -13.92 -24.05 -22.12
N THR A 259 -14.12 -25.36 -22.31
CA THR A 259 -15.35 -25.93 -22.84
C THR A 259 -16.46 -26.01 -21.78
N GLU A 260 -16.09 -26.06 -20.51
CA GLU A 260 -16.96 -26.10 -19.34
C GLU A 260 -16.33 -25.36 -18.16
N VAL A 261 -17.16 -24.91 -17.22
CA VAL A 261 -16.71 -24.25 -15.98
C VAL A 261 -15.94 -25.25 -15.14
N LYS A 262 -14.74 -24.90 -14.70
CA LYS A 262 -13.91 -25.74 -13.82
C LYS A 262 -14.22 -25.47 -12.35
N ARG A 263 -14.14 -26.50 -11.51
CA ARG A 263 -14.21 -26.41 -10.06
C ARG A 263 -12.88 -26.78 -9.43
N VAL A 264 -12.41 -25.93 -8.51
CA VAL A 264 -11.16 -26.14 -7.75
C VAL A 264 -11.48 -26.10 -6.26
N GLU A 265 -10.98 -27.07 -5.51
CA GLU A 265 -11.08 -27.11 -4.04
C GLU A 265 -9.70 -27.16 -3.43
N GLU A 266 -9.43 -26.24 -2.50
CA GLU A 266 -8.14 -26.10 -1.82
C GLU A 266 -8.34 -25.82 -0.33
N TYR A 267 -7.25 -25.95 0.45
CA TYR A 267 -7.27 -25.79 1.89
C TYR A 267 -6.24 -24.78 2.36
N TYR A 268 -6.61 -23.96 3.35
CA TYR A 268 -5.69 -23.04 4.02
C TYR A 268 -5.62 -23.32 5.53
N PRO A 269 -4.49 -23.00 6.19
CA PRO A 269 -4.31 -23.26 7.61
C PRO A 269 -5.14 -22.28 8.47
N VAL A 270 -5.73 -22.80 9.55
CA VAL A 270 -6.30 -22.03 10.65
C VAL A 270 -5.71 -22.53 11.97
N GLY A 271 -5.75 -21.68 13.00
CA GLY A 271 -5.22 -22.00 14.33
C GLY A 271 -5.91 -23.22 14.96
N GLU A 272 -5.20 -23.91 15.84
CA GLU A 272 -5.72 -25.12 16.51
C GLU A 272 -7.00 -24.84 17.34
N ASN A 273 -7.08 -23.62 17.90
CA ASN A 273 -8.20 -23.16 18.71
C ASN A 273 -9.31 -22.47 17.91
N ASP A 274 -9.09 -22.20 16.63
CA ASP A 274 -10.05 -21.51 15.75
C ASP A 274 -11.22 -22.43 15.39
N SER A 275 -12.38 -21.85 15.07
CA SER A 275 -13.45 -22.59 14.41
C SER A 275 -13.13 -22.81 12.94
N GLU A 276 -13.51 -23.94 12.36
CA GLU A 276 -13.56 -24.16 10.92
C GLU A 276 -14.92 -23.79 10.31
N GLU A 277 -15.93 -23.53 11.17
CA GLU A 277 -17.26 -23.12 10.73
C GLU A 277 -17.25 -21.66 10.27
N GLU A 278 -17.95 -21.35 9.19
CA GLU A 278 -18.07 -20.00 8.62
C GLU A 278 -16.72 -19.33 8.31
N LYS A 279 -15.76 -20.09 7.77
CA LYS A 279 -14.45 -19.59 7.35
C LYS A 279 -14.05 -20.01 5.92
N THR A 280 -15.00 -20.55 5.16
CA THR A 280 -14.77 -20.93 3.76
C THR A 280 -14.78 -19.69 2.86
N TYR A 281 -13.85 -19.65 1.91
CA TYR A 281 -13.88 -18.69 0.80
C TYR A 281 -14.52 -19.36 -0.42
N LEU A 282 -15.49 -18.69 -1.01
CA LEU A 282 -16.11 -19.10 -2.28
C LEU A 282 -15.80 -18.03 -3.31
N SER A 283 -15.34 -18.42 -4.50
CA SER A 283 -15.13 -17.45 -5.55
C SER A 283 -15.65 -17.92 -6.90
N TYR A 284 -16.18 -16.99 -7.66
CA TYR A 284 -16.63 -17.13 -9.04
C TYR A 284 -15.74 -16.25 -9.91
N ASN A 285 -15.01 -16.85 -10.85
CA ASN A 285 -13.94 -16.20 -11.58
C ASN A 285 -14.14 -16.38 -13.08
N ALA A 286 -13.86 -15.32 -13.86
CA ALA A 286 -14.05 -15.34 -15.32
C ALA A 286 -12.93 -14.56 -16.02
N VAL A 287 -12.50 -15.03 -17.19
CA VAL A 287 -11.63 -14.28 -18.09
C VAL A 287 -12.46 -13.31 -18.92
N ILE A 288 -12.02 -12.06 -18.99
CA ILE A 288 -12.71 -10.93 -19.62
C ILE A 288 -11.94 -10.44 -20.84
N GLY A 289 -12.09 -11.12 -21.97
CA GLY A 289 -11.58 -10.67 -23.23
C GLY A 289 -10.07 -10.43 -23.29
N ASP A 290 -9.68 -9.23 -23.71
CA ASP A 290 -8.30 -8.86 -24.08
C ASP A 290 -7.97 -7.46 -23.56
N SER A 291 -6.84 -7.30 -22.91
CA SER A 291 -6.35 -6.00 -22.43
C SER A 291 -6.12 -4.96 -23.56
N LEU A 292 -5.93 -5.39 -24.79
CA LEU A 292 -5.82 -4.50 -25.95
C LEU A 292 -7.15 -3.87 -26.42
N ASP A 293 -8.30 -4.28 -25.86
CA ASP A 293 -9.59 -3.61 -26.04
C ASP A 293 -9.78 -2.55 -24.94
N ALA A 294 -9.35 -1.32 -25.22
CA ALA A 294 -9.40 -0.23 -24.25
C ALA A 294 -10.83 0.17 -23.85
N LYS A 295 -11.83 -0.05 -24.70
CA LYS A 295 -13.25 0.20 -24.38
C LYS A 295 -13.78 -0.85 -23.41
N LEU A 296 -13.45 -2.12 -23.63
CA LEU A 296 -13.79 -3.22 -22.72
C LEU A 296 -13.08 -3.04 -21.38
N TYR A 297 -11.78 -2.72 -21.39
CA TYR A 297 -10.95 -2.48 -20.21
C TYR A 297 -11.61 -1.49 -19.22
N LEU A 298 -11.96 -0.28 -19.69
CA LEU A 298 -12.62 0.73 -18.87
C LEU A 298 -14.13 0.44 -18.66
N GLY A 299 -14.80 -0.10 -19.68
CA GLY A 299 -16.21 -0.45 -19.60
C GLY A 299 -16.49 -1.50 -18.54
N PHE A 300 -15.61 -2.49 -18.38
CA PHE A 300 -15.75 -3.52 -17.35
C PHE A 300 -15.43 -3.01 -15.94
N GLU A 301 -14.51 -2.04 -15.77
CA GLU A 301 -14.32 -1.33 -14.48
C GLU A 301 -15.63 -0.64 -14.04
N ILE A 302 -16.28 0.08 -14.97
CA ILE A 302 -17.56 0.74 -14.70
C ILE A 302 -18.63 -0.29 -14.35
N LEU A 303 -18.69 -1.41 -15.09
CA LEU A 303 -19.65 -2.49 -14.85
C LEU A 303 -19.43 -3.14 -13.48
N ASN A 304 -18.18 -3.44 -13.11
CA ASN A 304 -17.83 -3.99 -11.79
C ASN A 304 -18.38 -3.09 -10.68
N ARG A 305 -18.16 -1.78 -10.78
CA ARG A 305 -18.67 -0.83 -9.78
C ARG A 305 -20.19 -0.86 -9.68
N VAL A 306 -20.89 -0.91 -10.81
CA VAL A 306 -22.36 -0.96 -10.83
C VAL A 306 -22.90 -2.21 -10.17
N LEU A 307 -22.26 -3.37 -10.40
CA LEU A 307 -22.76 -4.66 -9.95
C LEU A 307 -22.36 -4.99 -8.51
N PHE A 308 -21.17 -4.54 -8.05
CA PHE A 308 -20.56 -5.00 -6.80
C PHE A 308 -20.04 -3.91 -5.89
N ASP A 309 -19.36 -2.83 -6.39
CA ASP A 309 -18.60 -1.91 -5.52
C ASP A 309 -19.41 -0.70 -5.06
N ALA A 310 -20.38 -0.25 -5.85
CA ALA A 310 -21.22 0.88 -5.44
C ALA A 310 -22.06 0.54 -4.20
N PRO A 311 -22.34 1.51 -3.31
CA PRO A 311 -23.24 1.28 -2.19
C PRO A 311 -24.58 0.68 -2.65
N GLY A 312 -24.89 -0.52 -2.12
CA GLY A 312 -26.12 -1.24 -2.51
C GLY A 312 -26.13 -1.79 -3.92
N ALA A 313 -24.98 -2.00 -4.52
CA ALA A 313 -24.83 -2.69 -5.78
C ALA A 313 -25.66 -3.99 -5.83
N PRO A 314 -26.44 -4.22 -6.89
CA PRO A 314 -27.55 -5.18 -6.85
C PRO A 314 -27.10 -6.62 -6.63
N VAL A 315 -25.99 -7.06 -7.20
CA VAL A 315 -25.51 -8.43 -7.08
C VAL A 315 -24.89 -8.65 -5.68
N LYS A 316 -24.04 -7.75 -5.23
CA LYS A 316 -23.51 -7.79 -3.84
C LYS A 316 -24.65 -7.82 -2.83
N LYS A 317 -25.64 -6.96 -3.00
CA LYS A 317 -26.81 -6.91 -2.12
C LYS A 317 -27.60 -8.22 -2.09
N ALA A 318 -27.82 -8.85 -3.23
CA ALA A 318 -28.56 -10.11 -3.31
C ALA A 318 -27.84 -11.24 -2.56
N LEU A 319 -26.50 -11.33 -2.67
CA LEU A 319 -25.68 -12.29 -1.95
C LEU A 319 -25.67 -12.02 -0.44
N MET A 320 -25.54 -10.75 -0.03
CA MET A 320 -25.57 -10.35 1.37
C MET A 320 -26.95 -10.59 1.99
N ASP A 321 -28.05 -10.30 1.29
CA ASP A 321 -29.42 -10.55 1.73
C ASP A 321 -29.70 -12.06 1.94
N ALA A 322 -29.06 -12.92 1.17
CA ALA A 322 -29.10 -14.38 1.31
C ALA A 322 -28.13 -14.91 2.37
N GLN A 323 -27.37 -14.03 3.02
CA GLN A 323 -26.37 -14.39 4.04
C GLN A 323 -25.28 -15.35 3.50
N ILE A 324 -24.85 -15.12 2.26
CA ILE A 324 -23.70 -15.82 1.67
C ILE A 324 -22.41 -15.15 2.19
N GLY A 325 -21.73 -15.86 3.08
CA GLY A 325 -20.55 -15.30 3.75
C GLY A 325 -20.84 -14.08 4.64
N LYS A 326 -19.80 -13.47 5.15
CA LYS A 326 -19.88 -12.24 5.96
C LYS A 326 -19.63 -10.98 5.15
N ASP A 327 -18.82 -11.07 4.10
CA ASP A 327 -18.66 -10.01 3.09
C ASP A 327 -18.56 -10.59 1.68
N ILE A 328 -18.92 -9.77 0.71
CA ILE A 328 -18.80 -10.06 -0.72
C ILE A 328 -17.86 -9.00 -1.31
N GLN A 329 -16.79 -9.45 -1.93
CA GLN A 329 -15.84 -8.58 -2.63
C GLN A 329 -15.84 -8.91 -4.12
N SER A 330 -15.41 -7.97 -4.95
CA SER A 330 -15.12 -8.20 -6.35
C SER A 330 -13.76 -7.60 -6.72
N SER A 331 -13.10 -8.19 -7.69
CA SER A 331 -11.88 -7.65 -8.26
C SER A 331 -11.92 -7.75 -9.78
N TYR A 332 -11.31 -6.80 -10.44
CA TYR A 332 -11.05 -6.83 -11.87
C TYR A 332 -9.58 -6.53 -12.12
N ASP A 333 -8.81 -7.59 -12.32
CA ASP A 333 -7.39 -7.51 -12.66
C ASP A 333 -7.25 -7.38 -14.17
N ASN A 334 -7.01 -6.15 -14.62
CA ASN A 334 -6.87 -5.78 -16.02
C ASN A 334 -5.41 -5.49 -16.43
N GLY A 335 -4.44 -5.68 -15.51
CA GLY A 335 -3.01 -5.49 -15.73
C GLY A 335 -2.28 -6.68 -16.40
N ILE A 336 -3.00 -7.67 -16.92
CA ILE A 336 -2.49 -8.87 -17.59
C ILE A 336 -3.13 -9.04 -18.97
N MET A 337 -2.53 -9.89 -19.83
CA MET A 337 -2.96 -10.06 -21.23
C MET A 337 -4.45 -10.39 -21.38
N GLN A 338 -4.95 -11.27 -20.54
CA GLN A 338 -6.37 -11.66 -20.47
C GLN A 338 -6.91 -11.25 -19.10
N PRO A 339 -7.59 -10.10 -18.98
CA PRO A 339 -8.12 -9.63 -17.71
C PRO A 339 -8.99 -10.66 -16.99
N VAL A 340 -8.89 -10.69 -15.67
CA VAL A 340 -9.62 -11.62 -14.80
C VAL A 340 -10.58 -10.85 -13.90
N PHE A 341 -11.81 -11.32 -13.87
CA PHE A 341 -12.84 -10.82 -12.96
C PHE A 341 -13.19 -11.88 -11.92
N SER A 342 -13.32 -11.48 -10.66
CA SER A 342 -13.63 -12.36 -9.56
C SER A 342 -14.70 -11.78 -8.64
N VAL A 343 -15.60 -12.65 -8.16
CA VAL A 343 -16.53 -12.36 -7.05
C VAL A 343 -16.21 -13.33 -5.91
N ILE A 344 -15.93 -12.80 -4.73
CA ILE A 344 -15.44 -13.56 -3.59
C ILE A 344 -16.39 -13.39 -2.41
N ALA A 345 -16.92 -14.50 -1.87
CA ALA A 345 -17.61 -14.53 -0.60
C ALA A 345 -16.61 -14.96 0.49
N GLN A 346 -16.38 -14.10 1.47
CA GLN A 346 -15.48 -14.34 2.59
C GLN A 346 -16.25 -14.88 3.80
N GLU A 347 -15.61 -15.78 4.53
CA GLU A 347 -16.16 -16.39 5.75
C GLU A 347 -17.57 -16.99 5.54
N ALA A 348 -17.73 -17.75 4.44
CA ALA A 348 -18.93 -18.49 4.11
C ALA A 348 -18.97 -19.87 4.81
N ARG A 349 -20.14 -20.53 4.79
CA ARG A 349 -20.28 -21.92 5.19
C ARG A 349 -19.90 -22.86 4.04
N ASP A 350 -19.43 -24.05 4.36
CA ASP A 350 -19.00 -25.07 3.39
C ASP A 350 -20.12 -25.52 2.43
N ASP A 351 -21.37 -25.41 2.87
CA ASP A 351 -22.55 -25.85 2.11
C ASP A 351 -23.19 -24.77 1.23
N GLN A 352 -22.59 -23.58 1.16
CA GLN A 352 -23.17 -22.44 0.42
C GLN A 352 -22.70 -22.31 -1.04
N GLU A 353 -21.83 -23.17 -1.54
CA GLU A 353 -21.27 -23.06 -2.90
C GLU A 353 -22.36 -23.00 -3.98
N ASP A 354 -23.27 -24.00 -3.99
CA ASP A 354 -24.35 -24.06 -5.00
C ASP A 354 -25.31 -22.85 -4.90
N GLU A 355 -25.60 -22.40 -3.68
CA GLU A 355 -26.45 -21.24 -3.44
C GLU A 355 -25.78 -19.95 -3.89
N PHE A 356 -24.49 -19.78 -3.61
CA PHE A 356 -23.67 -18.65 -4.05
C PHE A 356 -23.69 -18.51 -5.57
N VAL A 357 -23.33 -19.57 -6.30
CA VAL A 357 -23.31 -19.57 -7.77
C VAL A 357 -24.70 -19.30 -8.34
N LYS A 358 -25.73 -19.95 -7.81
CA LYS A 358 -27.11 -19.79 -8.27
C LYS A 358 -27.60 -18.35 -8.11
N ILE A 359 -27.43 -17.73 -6.94
CA ILE A 359 -27.88 -16.36 -6.69
C ILE A 359 -27.14 -15.39 -7.59
N LEU A 360 -25.81 -15.57 -7.76
CA LEU A 360 -25.00 -14.76 -8.64
C LEU A 360 -25.53 -14.82 -10.08
N GLU A 361 -25.66 -16.03 -10.66
CA GLU A 361 -26.05 -16.21 -12.05
C GLU A 361 -27.50 -15.77 -12.30
N GLU A 362 -28.45 -16.05 -11.40
CA GLU A 362 -29.83 -15.59 -11.50
C GLU A 362 -29.94 -14.06 -11.51
N ASN A 363 -29.15 -13.36 -10.65
CA ASN A 363 -29.17 -11.90 -10.62
C ASN A 363 -28.49 -11.30 -11.86
N LEU A 364 -27.35 -11.84 -12.30
CA LEU A 364 -26.71 -11.42 -13.54
C LEU A 364 -27.63 -11.59 -14.76
N ALA A 365 -28.30 -12.75 -14.88
CA ALA A 365 -29.25 -13.02 -15.96
C ALA A 365 -30.47 -12.08 -15.91
N LYS A 366 -30.97 -11.78 -14.70
CA LYS A 366 -32.06 -10.82 -14.51
C LYS A 366 -31.64 -9.42 -14.97
N ILE A 367 -30.47 -8.92 -14.52
CA ILE A 367 -29.96 -7.58 -14.87
C ILE A 367 -29.69 -7.48 -16.38
N ALA A 368 -29.09 -8.50 -17.00
CA ALA A 368 -28.83 -8.53 -18.43
C ALA A 368 -30.13 -8.48 -19.26
N LYS A 369 -31.24 -9.02 -18.74
CA LYS A 369 -32.54 -9.03 -19.41
C LYS A 369 -33.36 -7.78 -19.14
N GLU A 370 -33.43 -7.31 -17.90
CA GLU A 370 -34.27 -6.19 -17.45
C GLU A 370 -33.61 -4.82 -17.68
N GLY A 371 -32.29 -4.80 -17.88
CA GLY A 371 -31.47 -3.61 -18.02
C GLY A 371 -30.95 -3.12 -16.69
N ILE A 372 -29.81 -2.40 -16.74
CA ILE A 372 -29.24 -1.69 -15.61
C ILE A 372 -29.95 -0.33 -15.45
N PRO A 373 -30.38 0.05 -14.25
CA PRO A 373 -30.97 1.38 -14.06
C PRO A 373 -29.99 2.46 -14.54
N ARG A 374 -30.42 3.32 -15.44
CA ARG A 374 -29.59 4.36 -16.06
C ARG A 374 -28.83 5.21 -15.03
N ARG A 375 -29.48 5.53 -13.89
CA ARG A 375 -28.88 6.35 -12.84
C ARG A 375 -27.68 5.66 -12.18
N ASN A 376 -27.71 4.34 -12.04
CA ASN A 376 -26.60 3.56 -11.50
C ASN A 376 -25.40 3.56 -12.47
N LEU A 377 -25.67 3.37 -13.77
CA LEU A 377 -24.61 3.48 -14.79
C LEU A 377 -23.99 4.87 -14.83
N LEU A 378 -24.82 5.92 -14.79
CA LEU A 378 -24.34 7.30 -14.80
C LEU A 378 -23.50 7.61 -13.57
N ALA A 379 -23.90 7.11 -12.39
CA ALA A 379 -23.14 7.28 -11.15
C ALA A 379 -21.75 6.61 -11.23
N ALA A 380 -21.67 5.36 -11.68
CA ALA A 380 -20.40 4.66 -11.85
C ALA A 380 -19.52 5.30 -12.92
N PHE A 381 -20.13 5.71 -14.02
CA PHE A 381 -19.46 6.42 -15.10
C PHE A 381 -18.82 7.74 -14.62
N ASN A 382 -19.61 8.61 -13.97
CA ASN A 382 -19.12 9.89 -13.46
C ASN A 382 -18.03 9.71 -12.39
N TYR A 383 -18.15 8.68 -11.55
CA TYR A 383 -17.14 8.34 -10.57
C TYR A 383 -15.75 8.07 -11.23
N TYR A 384 -15.73 7.23 -12.27
CA TYR A 384 -14.48 6.94 -12.98
C TYR A 384 -14.01 8.15 -13.81
N GLU A 385 -14.90 8.86 -14.49
CA GLU A 385 -14.54 10.06 -15.24
C GLU A 385 -13.91 11.12 -14.32
N PHE A 386 -14.46 11.33 -13.11
CA PHE A 386 -13.88 12.24 -12.12
C PHE A 386 -12.50 11.73 -11.65
N LYS A 387 -12.39 10.45 -11.29
CA LYS A 387 -11.15 9.81 -10.84
C LYS A 387 -10.00 9.95 -11.85
N TYR A 388 -10.29 9.66 -13.13
CA TYR A 388 -9.31 9.78 -14.20
C TYR A 388 -8.92 11.23 -14.50
N ARG A 389 -9.86 12.18 -14.42
CA ARG A 389 -9.57 13.62 -14.60
C ARG A 389 -8.81 14.23 -13.44
N GLU A 390 -9.12 13.86 -12.21
CA GLU A 390 -8.39 14.31 -11.02
C GLU A 390 -6.95 13.76 -11.03
N ALA A 391 -6.78 12.50 -11.44
CA ALA A 391 -5.50 11.79 -11.53
C ALA A 391 -4.65 11.97 -10.27
N ASN A 392 -5.29 11.82 -9.10
CA ASN A 392 -4.63 11.88 -7.81
C ASN A 392 -4.23 10.46 -7.38
N PHE A 393 -2.94 10.20 -7.35
CA PHE A 393 -2.35 8.91 -6.96
C PHE A 393 -1.73 8.95 -5.56
N GLY A 394 -2.10 9.94 -4.74
CA GLY A 394 -1.54 10.14 -3.41
C GLY A 394 -0.05 10.44 -3.46
N ARG A 395 0.75 9.65 -2.78
CA ARG A 395 2.21 9.83 -2.73
C ARG A 395 2.98 9.28 -3.94
N PHE A 396 2.32 8.58 -4.85
CA PHE A 396 2.98 8.02 -6.03
C PHE A 396 3.10 9.06 -7.14
N PRO A 397 4.28 9.19 -7.80
CA PRO A 397 4.45 10.07 -8.94
C PRO A 397 3.45 9.74 -10.07
N LYS A 398 2.83 10.76 -10.67
CA LYS A 398 1.89 10.56 -11.79
C LYS A 398 2.54 9.80 -12.95
N GLY A 399 3.75 10.19 -13.33
CA GLY A 399 4.49 9.52 -14.39
C GLY A 399 4.74 8.05 -14.11
N LEU A 400 4.98 7.66 -12.85
CA LEU A 400 5.11 6.26 -12.45
C LEU A 400 3.82 5.48 -12.72
N MET A 401 2.68 6.00 -12.26
CA MET A 401 1.39 5.30 -12.39
C MET A 401 0.98 5.14 -13.85
N TYR A 402 1.16 6.18 -14.66
CA TYR A 402 0.92 6.08 -16.09
C TYR A 402 1.91 5.14 -16.78
N GLY A 403 3.18 5.15 -16.36
CA GLY A 403 4.18 4.22 -16.89
C GLY A 403 3.83 2.76 -16.61
N LEU A 404 3.36 2.45 -15.40
CA LEU A 404 2.87 1.11 -15.06
C LEU A 404 1.63 0.72 -15.86
N GLN A 405 0.65 1.63 -15.99
CA GLN A 405 -0.57 1.38 -16.77
C GLN A 405 -0.28 1.17 -18.26
N MET A 406 0.75 1.77 -18.82
CA MET A 406 1.12 1.53 -20.22
C MET A 406 1.50 0.07 -20.48
N TYR A 407 2.11 -0.62 -19.53
CA TYR A 407 2.48 -2.03 -19.70
C TYR A 407 1.26 -2.94 -19.92
N ASP A 408 0.06 -2.56 -19.50
CA ASP A 408 -1.18 -3.34 -19.68
C ASP A 408 -1.57 -3.52 -21.16
N SER A 409 -0.94 -2.73 -22.05
CA SER A 409 -1.09 -2.87 -23.51
C SER A 409 0.27 -2.95 -24.24
N TRP A 410 1.26 -2.18 -23.82
CA TRP A 410 2.56 -2.09 -24.50
C TRP A 410 3.33 -3.41 -24.50
N LEU A 411 3.18 -4.24 -23.47
CA LEU A 411 3.78 -5.59 -23.44
C LEU A 411 3.25 -6.50 -24.53
N TYR A 412 2.03 -6.28 -25.02
CA TYR A 412 1.34 -7.17 -25.94
C TYR A 412 1.28 -6.60 -27.37
N ASP A 413 1.43 -5.26 -27.51
CA ASP A 413 1.48 -4.58 -28.80
C ASP A 413 2.40 -3.34 -28.72
N ASP A 414 3.54 -3.43 -29.39
CA ASP A 414 4.57 -2.39 -29.36
C ASP A 414 4.09 -1.02 -29.87
N GLU A 415 2.99 -0.96 -30.66
CA GLU A 415 2.43 0.28 -31.24
C GLU A 415 1.32 0.90 -30.37
N LYS A 416 0.93 0.26 -29.26
CA LYS A 416 -0.22 0.66 -28.43
C LYS A 416 0.08 1.01 -26.96
N PRO A 417 1.19 1.69 -26.61
CA PRO A 417 1.47 2.02 -25.22
C PRO A 417 0.47 3.00 -24.59
N PHE A 418 -0.23 3.82 -25.38
CA PHE A 418 -1.05 4.93 -24.88
C PHE A 418 -2.55 4.64 -24.81
N ILE A 419 -3.01 3.45 -25.17
CA ILE A 419 -4.46 3.21 -25.32
C ILE A 419 -5.23 3.30 -24.00
N HIS A 420 -4.60 2.98 -22.86
CA HIS A 420 -5.21 3.09 -21.54
C HIS A 420 -5.00 4.45 -20.87
N ILE A 421 -4.12 5.31 -21.43
CA ILE A 421 -3.90 6.68 -20.95
C ILE A 421 -4.86 7.65 -21.63
N LYS A 422 -5.12 7.45 -22.93
CA LYS A 422 -6.01 8.31 -23.75
C LYS A 422 -7.49 8.01 -23.48
N THR A 423 -7.93 8.30 -22.27
CA THR A 423 -9.23 7.89 -21.75
C THR A 423 -10.39 8.81 -22.16
N ASN A 424 -10.11 10.08 -22.51
CA ASN A 424 -11.15 11.05 -22.86
C ASN A 424 -12.06 10.57 -24.00
N GLU A 425 -11.48 10.01 -25.08
CA GLU A 425 -12.29 9.49 -26.21
C GLU A 425 -13.04 8.22 -25.82
N ILE A 426 -12.47 7.37 -24.97
CA ILE A 426 -13.12 6.15 -24.48
C ILE A 426 -14.33 6.52 -23.62
N PHE A 427 -14.19 7.49 -22.69
CA PHE A 427 -15.32 7.99 -21.90
C PHE A 427 -16.43 8.56 -22.77
N LYS A 428 -16.08 9.28 -23.85
CA LYS A 428 -17.09 9.78 -24.78
C LYS A 428 -17.86 8.64 -25.47
N GLN A 429 -17.15 7.62 -25.96
CA GLN A 429 -17.76 6.44 -26.56
C GLN A 429 -18.64 5.68 -25.55
N LEU A 430 -18.14 5.41 -24.34
CA LEU A 430 -18.88 4.72 -23.30
C LEU A 430 -20.12 5.48 -22.84
N ARG A 431 -20.09 6.83 -22.84
CA ARG A 431 -21.25 7.67 -22.52
C ARG A 431 -22.40 7.47 -23.52
N GLU A 432 -22.08 7.31 -24.81
CA GLU A 432 -23.07 7.00 -25.85
C GLU A 432 -23.65 5.58 -25.67
N GLU A 433 -22.87 4.67 -25.12
CA GLU A 433 -23.25 3.27 -24.91
C GLU A 433 -24.19 3.04 -23.72
N ILE A 434 -24.34 4.02 -22.82
CA ILE A 434 -25.27 3.93 -21.68
C ILE A 434 -26.71 3.67 -22.16
N GLU A 435 -27.08 4.19 -23.33
CA GLU A 435 -28.42 4.03 -23.92
C GLU A 435 -28.52 2.84 -24.87
N ASN A 436 -27.42 2.20 -25.25
CA ASN A 436 -27.36 1.20 -26.31
C ASN A 436 -27.27 -0.25 -25.81
N GLY A 437 -27.34 -0.48 -24.48
CA GLY A 437 -27.31 -1.82 -23.89
C GLY A 437 -25.95 -2.50 -23.95
N TYR A 438 -24.89 -1.74 -24.11
CA TYR A 438 -23.50 -2.25 -24.12
C TYR A 438 -23.13 -2.98 -22.83
N PHE A 439 -23.43 -2.39 -21.67
CA PHE A 439 -23.11 -2.96 -20.37
C PHE A 439 -23.88 -4.25 -20.07
N GLU A 440 -25.14 -4.33 -20.49
CA GLU A 440 -25.95 -5.55 -20.40
C GLU A 440 -25.37 -6.65 -21.31
N ASN A 441 -24.87 -6.30 -22.48
CA ASN A 441 -24.19 -7.23 -23.37
C ASN A 441 -22.87 -7.74 -22.78
N LEU A 442 -22.11 -6.91 -22.06
CA LEU A 442 -20.91 -7.38 -21.34
C LEU A 442 -21.25 -8.43 -20.28
N ILE A 443 -22.33 -8.22 -19.51
CA ILE A 443 -22.80 -9.24 -18.54
C ILE A 443 -23.10 -10.56 -19.27
N LYS A 444 -23.84 -10.48 -20.37
CA LYS A 444 -24.24 -11.66 -21.12
C LYS A 444 -23.02 -12.39 -21.70
N GLU A 445 -22.16 -11.66 -22.40
CA GLU A 445 -21.01 -12.23 -23.12
C GLU A 445 -19.97 -12.82 -22.18
N TYR A 446 -19.58 -12.07 -21.12
CA TYR A 446 -18.43 -12.45 -20.30
C TYR A 446 -18.79 -13.15 -18.99
N LEU A 447 -19.98 -12.92 -18.44
CA LEU A 447 -20.34 -13.51 -17.14
C LEU A 447 -21.39 -14.63 -17.27
N ILE A 448 -22.26 -14.64 -18.29
CA ILE A 448 -23.29 -15.66 -18.47
C ILE A 448 -22.87 -16.70 -19.52
N ASP A 449 -22.69 -16.29 -20.77
CA ASP A 449 -22.44 -17.18 -21.91
C ASP A 449 -20.97 -17.64 -22.02
N ASN A 450 -20.09 -17.11 -21.22
CA ASN A 450 -18.68 -17.50 -21.15
C ASN A 450 -18.48 -18.76 -20.32
N ASN A 451 -17.75 -19.76 -20.86
CA ASN A 451 -17.34 -20.98 -20.13
C ASN A 451 -15.92 -20.88 -19.56
N HIS A 452 -15.15 -19.87 -19.95
CA HIS A 452 -13.81 -19.67 -19.40
C HIS A 452 -13.90 -19.09 -17.97
N LYS A 453 -14.38 -19.95 -17.06
CA LYS A 453 -14.69 -19.65 -15.67
C LYS A 453 -14.17 -20.73 -14.74
N THR A 454 -13.87 -20.34 -13.51
CA THR A 454 -13.60 -21.27 -12.42
C THR A 454 -14.44 -20.92 -11.19
N ILE A 455 -14.87 -21.96 -10.47
CA ILE A 455 -15.39 -21.83 -9.11
C ILE A 455 -14.31 -22.36 -8.18
N VAL A 456 -13.79 -21.51 -7.32
CA VAL A 456 -12.77 -21.90 -6.32
C VAL A 456 -13.40 -21.91 -4.94
N VAL A 457 -13.23 -23.05 -4.26
CA VAL A 457 -13.66 -23.25 -2.88
C VAL A 457 -12.42 -23.48 -2.03
N MET A 458 -12.09 -22.55 -1.15
CA MET A 458 -10.94 -22.65 -0.27
C MET A 458 -11.39 -22.80 1.17
N LYS A 459 -11.14 -23.99 1.75
CA LYS A 459 -11.66 -24.40 3.07
C LYS A 459 -10.60 -24.26 4.16
N PRO A 460 -11.02 -23.84 5.38
CA PRO A 460 -10.12 -23.85 6.52
C PRO A 460 -9.75 -25.28 6.91
N LYS A 461 -8.52 -25.47 7.43
CA LYS A 461 -8.07 -26.77 7.96
C LYS A 461 -7.15 -26.59 9.15
N LYS A 462 -7.61 -27.04 10.34
CA LYS A 462 -6.79 -27.07 11.55
C LYS A 462 -5.56 -27.96 11.40
N GLY A 463 -4.46 -27.54 12.00
CA GLY A 463 -3.22 -28.31 12.00
C GLY A 463 -2.52 -28.40 10.64
N LEU A 464 -3.06 -27.78 9.56
CA LEU A 464 -2.44 -27.83 8.24
C LEU A 464 -1.04 -27.20 8.23
N GLN A 465 -0.85 -26.08 8.99
CA GLN A 465 0.46 -25.46 9.09
C GLN A 465 1.49 -26.38 9.73
N LYS A 466 1.14 -27.04 10.83
CA LYS A 466 2.02 -28.02 11.48
C LYS A 466 2.38 -29.19 10.57
N ILE A 467 1.43 -29.63 9.73
CA ILE A 467 1.69 -30.70 8.75
C ILE A 467 2.72 -30.20 7.73
N LYS A 468 2.52 -29.00 7.16
CA LYS A 468 3.46 -28.39 6.20
C LYS A 468 4.86 -28.21 6.80
N ASP A 469 4.94 -27.68 8.02
CA ASP A 469 6.21 -27.45 8.72
C ASP A 469 6.92 -28.76 9.04
N GLN A 470 6.17 -29.82 9.44
CA GLN A 470 6.71 -31.13 9.72
C GLN A 470 7.20 -31.82 8.42
N GLU A 471 6.47 -31.68 7.31
CA GLU A 471 6.89 -32.20 6.00
C GLU A 471 8.20 -31.55 5.54
N GLU A 472 8.34 -30.23 5.70
CA GLU A 472 9.58 -29.49 5.40
C GLU A 472 10.72 -29.96 6.33
N ALA A 473 10.48 -30.06 7.63
CA ALA A 473 11.48 -30.51 8.59
C ALA A 473 11.93 -31.95 8.33
N ASP A 474 11.01 -32.85 7.98
CA ASP A 474 11.32 -34.24 7.66
C ASP A 474 12.11 -34.36 6.35
N LYS A 475 11.76 -33.56 5.32
CA LYS A 475 12.52 -33.47 4.05
C LYS A 475 13.95 -33.01 4.31
N LEU A 476 14.12 -31.95 5.08
CA LEU A 476 15.44 -31.39 5.41
C LEU A 476 16.27 -32.33 6.28
N LYS A 477 15.63 -32.98 7.25
CA LYS A 477 16.28 -34.01 8.09
C LYS A 477 16.74 -35.18 7.25
N ALA A 478 15.88 -35.73 6.38
CA ALA A 478 16.24 -36.85 5.49
C ALA A 478 17.40 -36.47 4.56
N TYR A 479 17.40 -35.23 4.05
CA TYR A 479 18.52 -34.71 3.27
C TYR A 479 19.81 -34.65 4.09
N LYS A 480 19.76 -34.02 5.27
CA LYS A 480 20.91 -33.94 6.18
C LYS A 480 21.46 -35.34 6.56
N ASP A 481 20.56 -36.28 6.89
CA ASP A 481 20.93 -37.66 7.26
C ASP A 481 21.56 -38.45 6.08
N SER A 482 21.34 -38.00 4.83
CA SER A 482 21.94 -38.57 3.63
C SER A 482 23.35 -38.06 3.33
N LEU A 483 23.79 -36.98 3.97
CA LEU A 483 25.07 -36.34 3.77
C LEU A 483 26.16 -37.06 4.57
N SER A 484 27.40 -37.09 4.06
CA SER A 484 28.57 -37.48 4.80
C SER A 484 28.93 -36.46 5.87
N GLU A 485 29.71 -36.84 6.90
CA GLU A 485 30.21 -35.90 7.93
C GLU A 485 31.00 -34.73 7.31
N GLU A 486 31.71 -34.94 6.19
CA GLU A 486 32.44 -33.89 5.49
C GLU A 486 31.48 -32.89 4.82
N GLU A 487 30.41 -33.36 4.22
CA GLU A 487 29.38 -32.52 3.59
C GLU A 487 28.61 -31.71 4.66
N VAL A 488 28.29 -32.30 5.80
CA VAL A 488 27.64 -31.57 6.91
C VAL A 488 28.58 -30.46 7.43
N LYS A 489 29.87 -30.74 7.63
CA LYS A 489 30.84 -29.73 8.04
C LYS A 489 30.99 -28.63 6.99
N LYS A 490 30.93 -28.99 5.70
CA LYS A 490 30.96 -28.01 4.60
C LYS A 490 29.75 -27.11 4.64
N LEU A 491 28.54 -27.61 4.87
CA LEU A 491 27.33 -26.76 5.02
C LEU A 491 27.44 -25.81 6.20
N VAL A 492 27.93 -26.27 7.36
CA VAL A 492 28.18 -25.39 8.53
C VAL A 492 29.17 -24.29 8.18
N GLU A 493 30.23 -24.60 7.46
CA GLU A 493 31.24 -23.64 7.04
C GLU A 493 30.66 -22.66 6.00
N GLU A 494 29.88 -23.13 5.02
CA GLU A 494 29.18 -22.28 4.03
C GLU A 494 28.21 -21.30 4.72
N THR A 495 27.43 -21.76 5.70
CA THR A 495 26.54 -20.91 6.52
C THR A 495 27.34 -19.81 7.23
N LYS A 496 28.48 -20.17 7.87
CA LYS A 496 29.34 -19.19 8.54
C LYS A 496 29.95 -18.19 7.58
N GLN A 497 30.41 -18.65 6.41
CA GLN A 497 30.99 -17.78 5.38
C GLN A 497 29.94 -16.81 4.81
N LEU A 498 28.71 -17.28 4.58
CA LEU A 498 27.63 -16.42 4.12
C LEU A 498 27.31 -15.34 5.17
N LYS A 499 27.19 -15.71 6.45
CA LYS A 499 26.96 -14.74 7.53
C LYS A 499 28.11 -13.75 7.66
N ALA A 500 29.35 -14.21 7.58
CA ALA A 500 30.51 -13.31 7.57
C ALA A 500 30.51 -12.38 6.35
N SER A 501 30.17 -12.90 5.17
CA SER A 501 30.00 -12.10 3.97
C SER A 501 28.88 -11.08 4.11
N GLN A 502 27.77 -11.41 4.79
CA GLN A 502 26.67 -10.46 5.08
C GLN A 502 27.11 -9.34 6.05
N GLU A 503 28.07 -9.61 6.93
CA GLU A 503 28.62 -8.61 7.89
C GLU A 503 29.74 -7.76 7.28
N GLU A 504 30.37 -8.19 6.21
CA GLU A 504 31.46 -7.46 5.56
C GLU A 504 30.93 -6.16 4.95
N ALA A 505 31.42 -5.03 5.38
CA ALA A 505 31.07 -3.73 4.82
C ALA A 505 31.71 -3.55 3.44
N SER A 506 31.04 -2.84 2.55
CA SER A 506 31.64 -2.39 1.29
C SER A 506 32.84 -1.50 1.56
N THR A 507 33.88 -1.60 0.73
CA THR A 507 35.08 -0.78 0.87
C THR A 507 34.79 0.69 0.56
N LYS A 508 35.57 1.60 1.14
CA LYS A 508 35.41 3.03 0.85
C LYS A 508 35.54 3.34 -0.65
N GLU A 509 36.44 2.67 -1.36
CA GLU A 509 36.61 2.84 -2.81
C GLU A 509 35.38 2.40 -3.60
N GLU A 510 34.67 1.38 -3.16
CA GLU A 510 33.41 0.94 -3.77
C GLU A 510 32.30 1.95 -3.47
N LEU A 511 32.14 2.37 -2.21
CA LEU A 511 31.13 3.37 -1.81
C LEU A 511 31.32 4.73 -2.49
N GLU A 512 32.56 5.15 -2.76
CA GLU A 512 32.86 6.40 -3.47
C GLU A 512 32.37 6.39 -4.94
N LYS A 513 32.08 5.25 -5.53
CA LYS A 513 31.56 5.16 -6.92
C LYS A 513 30.08 5.56 -7.04
N ILE A 514 29.30 5.44 -5.97
CA ILE A 514 27.92 5.92 -6.00
C ILE A 514 27.93 7.45 -6.15
N PRO A 515 27.26 8.00 -7.17
CA PRO A 515 27.16 9.44 -7.30
C PRO A 515 26.27 10.01 -6.20
N VAL A 516 26.72 11.07 -5.57
CA VAL A 516 25.99 11.81 -4.52
C VAL A 516 25.92 13.26 -4.96
N ILE A 517 24.74 13.87 -4.91
CA ILE A 517 24.55 15.29 -5.16
C ILE A 517 25.18 16.14 -4.06
N ASP A 518 25.32 17.44 -4.28
CA ASP A 518 25.82 18.36 -3.26
C ASP A 518 24.68 18.98 -2.44
N ILE A 519 24.96 19.36 -1.19
CA ILE A 519 23.98 20.04 -0.33
C ILE A 519 23.56 21.40 -0.94
N GLU A 520 24.41 21.98 -1.77
CA GLU A 520 24.13 23.18 -2.55
C GLU A 520 23.08 22.95 -3.64
N ASP A 521 22.91 21.75 -4.14
CA ASP A 521 21.90 21.37 -5.13
C ASP A 521 20.50 21.19 -4.50
N ILE A 522 20.42 21.22 -3.15
CA ILE A 522 19.18 21.04 -2.38
C ILE A 522 18.52 22.39 -2.12
N ARG A 523 17.21 22.45 -2.26
CA ARG A 523 16.44 23.64 -1.86
C ARG A 523 16.59 23.88 -0.35
N LYS A 524 17.00 25.11 0.02
CA LYS A 524 17.22 25.46 1.44
C LYS A 524 15.92 25.76 2.18
N ASP A 525 14.94 26.36 1.54
CA ASP A 525 13.71 26.82 2.15
C ASP A 525 12.62 25.73 2.18
N VAL A 526 11.78 25.74 3.22
CA VAL A 526 10.61 24.87 3.31
C VAL A 526 9.55 25.28 2.28
N LYS A 527 8.71 24.31 1.87
CA LYS A 527 7.50 24.64 1.09
C LYS A 527 6.57 25.51 1.94
N PRO A 528 6.02 26.62 1.40
CA PRO A 528 5.17 27.53 2.16
C PRO A 528 3.88 26.85 2.64
N LEU A 529 3.33 27.37 3.72
CA LEU A 529 1.99 27.04 4.20
C LEU A 529 0.99 28.06 3.64
N SER A 530 -0.25 27.64 3.41
CA SER A 530 -1.31 28.54 2.97
C SER A 530 -2.49 28.43 3.94
N ASN A 531 -2.61 29.36 4.86
CA ASN A 531 -3.73 29.47 5.80
C ASN A 531 -4.23 30.91 5.83
N VAL A 532 -5.22 31.21 4.98
CA VAL A 532 -5.92 32.51 5.00
C VAL A 532 -7.19 32.34 5.83
N GLU A 533 -7.24 32.99 6.99
CA GLU A 533 -8.43 32.96 7.84
C GLU A 533 -9.52 33.87 7.29
N SER A 534 -10.73 33.36 7.24
CA SER A 534 -11.95 34.06 6.93
C SER A 534 -13.13 33.50 7.75
N GLU A 535 -14.33 34.02 7.55
CA GLU A 535 -15.52 33.58 8.28
C GLU A 535 -16.72 33.51 7.34
N LEU A 536 -17.49 32.44 7.42
CA LEU A 536 -18.76 32.28 6.74
C LEU A 536 -19.84 31.86 7.78
N GLY A 537 -20.93 32.57 7.85
CA GLY A 537 -22.03 32.25 8.76
C GLY A 537 -21.64 32.22 10.25
N GLY A 538 -20.57 32.89 10.66
CA GLY A 538 -20.03 32.86 12.02
C GLY A 538 -19.19 31.63 12.35
N VAL A 539 -18.75 30.89 11.32
CA VAL A 539 -17.83 29.76 11.43
C VAL A 539 -16.50 30.10 10.76
N LYS A 540 -15.39 29.76 11.41
CA LYS A 540 -14.04 29.94 10.88
C LYS A 540 -13.83 29.15 9.60
N VAL A 541 -13.21 29.79 8.59
CA VAL A 541 -12.75 29.15 7.36
C VAL A 541 -11.24 29.31 7.24
N LEU A 542 -10.56 28.20 7.05
CA LEU A 542 -9.14 28.14 6.67
C LEU A 542 -9.07 27.92 5.16
N TRP A 543 -8.67 28.95 4.44
CA TRP A 543 -8.51 28.91 3.00
C TRP A 543 -7.09 28.62 2.60
N HIS A 544 -6.89 27.49 1.89
CA HIS A 544 -5.60 27.03 1.37
C HIS A 544 -5.53 27.33 -0.13
N GLN A 545 -4.76 28.35 -0.51
CA GLN A 545 -4.72 28.91 -1.86
C GLN A 545 -3.78 28.13 -2.79
N TYR A 546 -4.20 26.95 -3.22
CA TYR A 546 -3.50 26.12 -4.20
C TYR A 546 -4.34 25.94 -5.47
N PHE A 547 -3.68 25.86 -6.64
CA PHE A 547 -4.37 25.61 -7.91
C PHE A 547 -4.93 24.20 -7.94
N THR A 548 -6.23 24.05 -8.22
CA THR A 548 -6.95 22.79 -8.14
C THR A 548 -7.71 22.41 -9.42
N ASN A 549 -7.45 23.11 -10.51
CA ASN A 549 -8.12 22.87 -11.80
C ASN A 549 -9.65 22.84 -11.69
N LYS A 550 -10.22 23.83 -11.01
CA LYS A 550 -11.66 24.01 -10.77
C LYS A 550 -12.32 22.96 -9.86
N ILE A 551 -11.56 22.23 -9.09
CA ILE A 551 -12.07 21.33 -8.05
C ILE A 551 -12.02 22.06 -6.70
N ALA A 552 -13.15 22.11 -5.99
CA ALA A 552 -13.21 22.54 -4.60
C ALA A 552 -13.01 21.33 -3.69
N TYR A 553 -12.01 21.37 -2.80
CA TYR A 553 -11.85 20.40 -1.72
C TYR A 553 -12.31 21.04 -0.42
N VAL A 554 -13.37 20.53 0.16
CA VAL A 554 -14.01 21.07 1.37
C VAL A 554 -13.98 20.02 2.48
N LYS A 555 -13.53 20.45 3.67
CA LYS A 555 -13.63 19.68 4.92
C LYS A 555 -14.43 20.49 5.94
N LEU A 556 -15.43 19.87 6.53
CA LEU A 556 -16.16 20.36 7.68
C LEU A 556 -15.62 19.59 8.90
N ALA A 557 -14.74 20.24 9.66
CA ALA A 557 -14.03 19.64 10.79
C ALA A 557 -14.69 20.06 12.10
N PHE A 558 -15.04 19.09 12.95
CA PHE A 558 -15.69 19.28 14.23
C PHE A 558 -14.76 18.83 15.36
N ASP A 559 -14.45 19.73 16.29
CA ASP A 559 -13.65 19.45 17.49
C ASP A 559 -14.42 18.49 18.41
N MET A 560 -13.81 17.36 18.72
CA MET A 560 -14.37 16.33 19.60
C MET A 560 -13.76 16.34 21.01
N SER A 561 -12.98 17.34 21.39
CA SER A 561 -12.27 17.39 22.68
C SER A 561 -13.18 17.24 23.89
N HIS A 562 -14.48 17.50 23.72
CA HIS A 562 -15.48 17.41 24.80
C HIS A 562 -16.40 16.19 24.69
N VAL A 563 -16.17 15.31 23.71
CA VAL A 563 -16.93 14.05 23.57
C VAL A 563 -16.36 13.00 24.53
N PRO A 564 -17.19 12.43 25.44
CA PRO A 564 -16.74 11.43 26.40
C PRO A 564 -16.14 10.18 25.74
N MET A 565 -15.16 9.53 26.40
CA MET A 565 -14.45 8.36 25.86
C MET A 565 -15.37 7.19 25.56
N ASP A 566 -16.44 7.01 26.29
CA ASP A 566 -17.44 5.95 26.07
C ASP A 566 -18.29 6.17 24.81
N LEU A 567 -18.32 7.40 24.27
CA LEU A 567 -18.96 7.70 22.98
C LEU A 567 -17.99 7.65 21.79
N VAL A 568 -16.68 7.62 22.02
CA VAL A 568 -15.66 7.65 20.93
C VAL A 568 -15.80 6.47 19.98
N PRO A 569 -16.01 5.20 20.41
CA PRO A 569 -16.22 4.09 19.46
C PRO A 569 -17.46 4.28 18.58
N TYR A 570 -18.53 4.90 19.13
CA TYR A 570 -19.74 5.21 18.35
C TYR A 570 -19.50 6.34 17.35
N ALA A 571 -18.68 7.34 17.70
CA ALA A 571 -18.27 8.39 16.76
C ALA A 571 -17.42 7.81 15.60
N SER A 572 -16.51 6.86 15.90
CA SER A 572 -15.78 6.14 14.87
C SER A 572 -16.70 5.34 13.96
N PHE A 573 -17.65 4.60 14.56
CA PHE A 573 -18.64 3.86 13.78
C PHE A 573 -19.56 4.78 12.99
N LEU A 574 -19.92 5.96 13.51
CA LEU A 574 -20.70 6.98 12.80
C LEU A 574 -19.96 7.42 11.53
N ALA A 575 -18.65 7.66 11.61
CA ALA A 575 -17.85 8.04 10.44
C ALA A 575 -17.91 6.97 9.32
N GLU A 576 -17.92 5.68 9.68
CA GLU A 576 -17.99 4.57 8.73
C GLU A 576 -19.37 4.45 8.05
N ILE A 577 -20.46 4.79 8.76
CA ILE A 577 -21.81 4.46 8.28
C ILE A 577 -22.53 5.60 7.54
N LEU A 578 -22.16 6.87 7.77
CA LEU A 578 -22.93 8.05 7.31
C LEU A 578 -23.25 8.07 5.80
N THR A 579 -22.40 7.52 4.94
CA THR A 579 -22.63 7.50 3.49
C THR A 579 -23.23 6.19 2.97
N ILE A 580 -23.46 5.21 3.86
CA ILE A 580 -23.88 3.86 3.48
C ILE A 580 -25.13 3.37 4.25
N VAL A 581 -25.84 4.27 4.91
CA VAL A 581 -27.17 4.04 5.50
C VAL A 581 -28.23 4.85 4.76
N ASP A 582 -29.50 4.43 4.89
CA ASP A 582 -30.63 5.22 4.37
C ASP A 582 -30.70 6.58 5.05
N THR A 583 -31.19 7.56 4.32
CA THR A 583 -31.54 8.88 4.87
C THR A 583 -33.03 9.13 4.80
N THR A 584 -33.49 10.31 5.19
CA THR A 584 -34.91 10.66 5.11
C THR A 584 -35.42 10.67 3.65
N HIS A 585 -34.60 11.13 2.72
CA HIS A 585 -35.02 11.35 1.32
C HIS A 585 -34.46 10.29 0.34
N TYR A 586 -33.42 9.55 0.72
CA TYR A 586 -32.77 8.57 -0.15
C TYR A 586 -32.58 7.24 0.56
N SER A 587 -32.74 6.15 -0.16
CA SER A 587 -32.09 4.88 0.22
C SER A 587 -30.56 5.03 0.12
N TYR A 588 -29.80 4.24 0.86
CA TYR A 588 -28.32 4.32 0.78
C TYR A 588 -27.77 4.08 -0.65
N GLN A 589 -28.49 3.33 -1.47
CA GLN A 589 -28.19 3.16 -2.91
C GLN A 589 -28.37 4.46 -3.69
N GLU A 590 -29.53 5.11 -3.53
CA GLU A 590 -29.82 6.39 -4.19
C GLU A 590 -28.84 7.46 -3.72
N LEU A 591 -28.56 7.51 -2.42
CA LEU A 591 -27.57 8.45 -1.86
C LEU A 591 -26.19 8.24 -2.49
N GLY A 592 -25.70 7.00 -2.57
CA GLY A 592 -24.41 6.68 -3.18
C GLY A 592 -24.35 7.08 -4.66
N ASN A 593 -25.47 6.91 -5.40
CA ASN A 593 -25.58 7.37 -6.78
C ASN A 593 -25.51 8.89 -6.88
N GLU A 594 -26.28 9.62 -6.05
CA GLU A 594 -26.28 11.10 -6.05
C GLU A 594 -24.88 11.64 -5.71
N ILE A 595 -24.23 11.10 -4.68
CA ILE A 595 -22.86 11.45 -4.33
C ILE A 595 -21.92 11.25 -5.53
N SER A 596 -22.00 10.12 -6.22
CA SER A 596 -21.13 9.81 -7.37
C SER A 596 -21.46 10.65 -8.62
N ILE A 597 -22.71 11.07 -8.80
CA ILE A 597 -23.14 11.93 -9.94
C ILE A 597 -22.69 13.37 -9.73
N GLU A 598 -22.88 13.92 -8.54
CA GLU A 598 -22.74 15.35 -8.27
C GLU A 598 -21.36 15.73 -7.70
N THR A 599 -20.62 14.79 -7.18
CA THR A 599 -19.35 15.03 -6.48
C THR A 599 -18.26 14.02 -6.87
N GLY A 600 -17.02 14.31 -6.48
CA GLY A 600 -15.93 13.34 -6.51
C GLY A 600 -15.91 12.41 -5.28
N GLY A 601 -16.95 12.45 -4.45
CA GLY A 601 -17.14 11.66 -3.25
C GLY A 601 -17.43 12.49 -2.00
N ILE A 602 -18.17 11.88 -1.09
CA ILE A 602 -18.36 12.37 0.29
C ILE A 602 -17.87 11.27 1.22
N SER A 603 -17.14 11.63 2.27
CA SER A 603 -16.73 10.70 3.31
C SER A 603 -16.63 11.37 4.67
N ALA A 604 -16.80 10.58 5.72
CA ALA A 604 -16.51 10.99 7.08
C ALA A 604 -15.26 10.26 7.58
N THR A 605 -14.46 10.92 8.40
CA THR A 605 -13.26 10.33 9.00
C THR A 605 -13.01 10.95 10.37
N MET A 606 -12.34 10.22 11.25
CA MET A 606 -11.78 10.81 12.46
C MET A 606 -10.30 11.08 12.26
N ASP A 607 -9.83 12.24 12.70
CA ASP A 607 -8.43 12.63 12.73
C ASP A 607 -8.05 13.01 14.17
N VAL A 608 -6.88 12.59 14.61
CA VAL A 608 -6.37 12.87 15.95
C VAL A 608 -4.99 13.49 15.82
N MET A 609 -4.82 14.72 16.25
CA MET A 609 -3.57 15.46 16.14
C MET A 609 -2.90 15.59 17.51
N PRO A 610 -1.64 15.12 17.69
CA PRO A 610 -0.90 15.35 18.92
C PRO A 610 -0.42 16.80 18.99
N THR A 611 -1.04 17.62 19.85
CA THR A 611 -0.80 19.06 19.93
C THR A 611 0.38 19.41 20.84
N ASP A 612 0.59 18.67 21.92
CA ASP A 612 1.74 18.79 22.83
C ASP A 612 1.99 17.44 23.53
N VAL A 613 2.96 17.38 24.43
CA VAL A 613 3.22 16.19 25.26
C VAL A 613 1.95 15.85 26.06
N HIS A 614 1.44 14.64 25.90
CA HIS A 614 0.19 14.15 26.49
C HIS A 614 -1.06 15.00 26.16
N GLU A 615 -0.99 15.87 25.15
CA GLU A 615 -2.15 16.63 24.65
C GLU A 615 -2.46 16.26 23.21
N PHE A 616 -3.73 16.21 22.87
CA PHE A 616 -4.18 15.90 21.51
C PHE A 616 -5.49 16.62 21.18
N LEU A 617 -5.76 16.78 19.91
CA LEU A 617 -7.00 17.33 19.35
C LEU A 617 -7.67 16.28 18.46
N PRO A 618 -8.77 15.66 18.91
CA PRO A 618 -9.55 14.77 18.08
C PRO A 618 -10.56 15.57 17.25
N MET A 619 -10.71 15.21 15.98
CA MET A 619 -11.66 15.84 15.06
C MET A 619 -12.49 14.79 14.32
N PHE A 620 -13.78 15.07 14.16
CA PHE A 620 -14.64 14.41 13.20
C PHE A 620 -14.69 15.27 11.93
N ILE A 621 -14.40 14.69 10.79
CA ILE A 621 -14.27 15.44 9.54
C ILE A 621 -15.21 14.87 8.48
N LEU A 622 -16.19 15.65 8.06
CA LEU A 622 -16.95 15.44 6.84
C LEU A 622 -16.20 16.11 5.69
N LYS A 623 -15.92 15.39 4.63
CA LYS A 623 -15.18 15.94 3.49
C LYS A 623 -15.85 15.60 2.17
N THR A 624 -15.73 16.54 1.24
CA THR A 624 -16.17 16.36 -0.15
C THR A 624 -15.19 17.04 -1.11
N LYS A 625 -15.23 16.60 -2.35
CA LYS A 625 -14.60 17.27 -3.49
C LYS A 625 -15.59 17.33 -4.64
N CYS A 626 -15.67 18.47 -5.30
CA CYS A 626 -16.59 18.65 -6.43
C CYS A 626 -16.10 19.75 -7.37
N PHE A 627 -16.63 19.83 -8.58
CA PHE A 627 -16.42 21.02 -9.40
C PHE A 627 -17.14 22.22 -8.75
N TYR A 628 -16.59 23.44 -8.93
CA TYR A 628 -17.22 24.67 -8.39
C TYR A 628 -18.69 24.82 -8.80
N SER A 629 -19.06 24.36 -10.02
CA SER A 629 -20.44 24.37 -10.50
C SER A 629 -21.42 23.50 -9.69
N ASN A 630 -20.91 22.54 -8.93
CA ASN A 630 -21.70 21.54 -8.22
C ASN A 630 -21.73 21.77 -6.71
N ILE A 631 -21.21 22.91 -6.23
CA ILE A 631 -21.06 23.17 -4.79
C ILE A 631 -22.40 23.15 -4.04
N GLU A 632 -23.47 23.70 -4.64
CA GLU A 632 -24.83 23.67 -4.08
C GLU A 632 -25.27 22.22 -3.82
N LYS A 633 -25.14 21.35 -4.82
CA LYS A 633 -25.50 19.93 -4.70
C LYS A 633 -24.61 19.16 -3.70
N ALA A 634 -23.33 19.49 -3.66
CA ALA A 634 -22.41 18.89 -2.70
C ALA A 634 -22.81 19.22 -1.25
N PHE A 635 -23.19 20.46 -0.96
CA PHE A 635 -23.66 20.84 0.37
C PHE A 635 -25.06 20.29 0.69
N ASP A 636 -25.98 20.19 -0.27
CA ASP A 636 -27.27 19.50 -0.06
C ASP A 636 -27.04 18.04 0.38
N LEU A 637 -26.10 17.34 -0.28
CA LEU A 637 -25.75 15.96 0.07
C LEU A 637 -25.00 15.86 1.41
N LEU A 638 -24.13 16.84 1.74
CA LEU A 638 -23.50 16.89 3.07
C LEU A 638 -24.53 17.06 4.20
N LYS A 639 -25.57 17.90 3.98
CA LYS A 639 -26.68 18.07 4.93
C LYS A 639 -27.46 16.75 5.08
N GLU A 640 -27.79 16.11 3.98
CA GLU A 640 -28.49 14.82 3.98
C GLU A 640 -27.73 13.76 4.77
N VAL A 641 -26.43 13.64 4.53
CA VAL A 641 -25.55 12.72 5.23
C VAL A 641 -25.44 13.03 6.72
N ALA A 642 -25.27 14.31 7.08
CA ALA A 642 -25.03 14.70 8.46
C ALA A 642 -26.29 14.66 9.34
N PHE A 643 -27.46 15.07 8.81
CA PHE A 643 -28.64 15.34 9.63
C PHE A 643 -29.84 14.42 9.36
N GLU A 644 -29.87 13.78 8.20
CA GLU A 644 -31.01 12.97 7.78
C GLU A 644 -30.72 11.44 7.76
N SER A 645 -29.53 11.03 8.16
CA SER A 645 -29.13 9.61 8.22
C SER A 645 -29.96 8.82 9.24
N LYS A 646 -30.52 7.68 8.81
CA LYS A 646 -31.27 6.76 9.68
C LYS A 646 -30.32 5.80 10.40
N LEU A 647 -30.02 6.13 11.65
CA LEU A 647 -29.05 5.39 12.48
C LEU A 647 -29.67 4.20 13.25
N ASP A 648 -30.88 3.76 12.88
CA ASP A 648 -31.63 2.74 13.59
C ASP A 648 -32.19 1.60 12.69
N HIS A 649 -31.64 1.44 11.49
CA HIS A 649 -32.02 0.34 10.62
C HIS A 649 -31.30 -0.97 11.02
N LYS A 650 -31.93 -1.77 11.89
CA LYS A 650 -31.33 -2.94 12.57
C LYS A 650 -30.60 -3.89 11.61
N LYS A 651 -31.23 -4.31 10.51
CA LYS A 651 -30.62 -5.24 9.54
C LYS A 651 -29.35 -4.64 8.94
N ARG A 652 -29.43 -3.38 8.52
CA ARG A 652 -28.30 -2.70 7.87
C ARG A 652 -27.12 -2.49 8.81
N LEU A 653 -27.37 -2.08 10.06
CA LEU A 653 -26.30 -1.94 11.07
C LEU A 653 -25.59 -3.27 11.32
N LYS A 654 -26.34 -4.39 11.40
CA LYS A 654 -25.75 -5.71 11.57
C LYS A 654 -24.83 -6.11 10.41
N GLU A 655 -25.28 -5.86 9.18
CA GLU A 655 -24.46 -6.10 7.97
C GLU A 655 -23.16 -5.28 8.01
N ILE A 656 -23.25 -3.97 8.28
CA ILE A 656 -22.08 -3.08 8.32
C ILE A 656 -21.11 -3.48 9.44
N ILE A 657 -21.61 -3.80 10.64
CA ILE A 657 -20.77 -4.26 11.76
C ILE A 657 -20.03 -5.54 11.37
N GLY A 658 -20.68 -6.48 10.69
CA GLY A 658 -20.04 -7.69 10.19
C GLY A 658 -18.90 -7.41 9.21
N GLN A 659 -19.11 -6.47 8.27
CA GLN A 659 -18.09 -6.03 7.31
C GLN A 659 -16.89 -5.36 8.02
N ILE A 660 -17.15 -4.45 8.96
CA ILE A 660 -16.10 -3.76 9.72
C ILE A 660 -15.31 -4.76 10.56
N TYR A 661 -16.00 -5.73 11.21
CA TYR A 661 -15.33 -6.79 11.97
C TYR A 661 -14.36 -7.59 11.10
N THR A 662 -14.81 -8.02 9.93
CA THR A 662 -13.97 -8.77 8.98
C THR A 662 -12.75 -7.93 8.52
N ASN A 663 -12.96 -6.66 8.16
CA ASN A 663 -11.90 -5.77 7.73
C ASN A 663 -10.86 -5.48 8.83
N LEU A 664 -11.30 -5.26 10.07
CA LEU A 664 -10.39 -5.05 11.20
C LEU A 664 -9.53 -6.29 11.46
N LYS A 665 -10.12 -7.48 11.33
CA LYS A 665 -9.41 -8.75 11.47
C LYS A 665 -8.32 -8.92 10.40
N ILE A 666 -8.62 -8.63 9.13
CA ILE A 666 -7.64 -8.65 8.04
C ILE A 666 -6.52 -7.64 8.33
N THR A 667 -6.86 -6.45 8.79
CA THR A 667 -5.87 -5.41 9.13
C THR A 667 -4.89 -5.86 10.21
N LEU A 668 -5.35 -6.57 11.24
CA LEU A 668 -4.49 -7.11 12.29
C LEU A 668 -3.51 -8.17 11.79
N THR A 669 -3.87 -8.94 10.77
CA THR A 669 -3.00 -9.98 10.20
C THR A 669 -2.03 -9.42 9.16
N GLU A 670 -2.46 -8.53 8.28
CA GLU A 670 -1.65 -8.07 7.15
C GLU A 670 -0.81 -6.82 7.47
N THR A 671 -1.35 -5.92 8.29
CA THR A 671 -0.66 -4.69 8.70
C THR A 671 -0.46 -4.61 10.22
N GLY A 672 -0.31 -5.73 10.88
CA GLY A 672 -0.18 -5.87 12.33
C GLY A 672 0.91 -5.01 12.97
N HIS A 673 1.95 -4.63 12.21
CA HIS A 673 2.99 -3.69 12.66
C HIS A 673 2.42 -2.33 13.10
N LYS A 674 1.41 -1.79 12.39
CA LYS A 674 0.77 -0.52 12.77
C LYS A 674 -0.03 -0.67 14.06
N SER A 675 -0.75 -1.78 14.18
CA SER A 675 -1.54 -2.08 15.39
C SER A 675 -0.64 -2.35 16.59
N ALA A 676 0.44 -3.12 16.44
CA ALA A 676 1.40 -3.39 17.52
C ALA A 676 2.10 -2.11 17.99
N ALA A 677 2.54 -1.24 17.06
CA ALA A 677 3.18 0.04 17.38
C ALA A 677 2.22 0.98 18.12
N ASN A 678 0.99 1.17 17.60
CA ASN A 678 0.00 2.01 18.25
C ASN A 678 -0.40 1.45 19.63
N ARG A 679 -0.54 0.12 19.76
CA ARG A 679 -0.84 -0.53 21.03
C ARG A 679 0.28 -0.30 22.05
N ALA A 680 1.54 -0.48 21.69
CA ALA A 680 2.68 -0.21 22.55
C ALA A 680 2.74 1.26 23.00
N MET A 681 2.43 2.20 22.11
CA MET A 681 2.34 3.63 22.44
C MET A 681 1.15 3.94 23.35
N SER A 682 0.02 3.25 23.22
CA SER A 682 -1.19 3.51 24.01
C SER A 682 -1.01 3.25 25.52
N TYR A 683 0.06 2.56 25.93
CA TYR A 683 0.33 2.30 27.35
C TYR A 683 0.79 3.55 28.11
N PHE A 684 1.22 4.62 27.40
CA PHE A 684 1.71 5.85 28.01
C PHE A 684 1.24 7.14 27.31
N SER A 685 0.84 7.07 26.03
CA SER A 685 0.40 8.23 25.24
C SER A 685 -1.12 8.30 25.16
N GLU A 686 -1.70 9.40 25.66
CA GLU A 686 -3.15 9.65 25.58
C GLU A 686 -3.62 9.74 24.12
N TYR A 687 -2.81 10.33 23.24
CA TYR A 687 -3.02 10.34 21.79
C TYR A 687 -3.16 8.95 21.20
N ALA A 688 -2.22 8.06 21.50
CA ALA A 688 -2.25 6.69 20.99
C ALA A 688 -3.39 5.87 21.61
N ALA A 689 -3.70 6.06 22.89
CA ALA A 689 -4.82 5.40 23.56
C ALA A 689 -6.18 5.84 23.02
N TYR A 690 -6.33 7.12 22.65
CA TYR A 690 -7.52 7.59 21.93
C TYR A 690 -7.63 6.94 20.54
N ARG A 691 -6.51 6.81 19.81
CA ARG A 691 -6.48 6.11 18.52
C ARG A 691 -6.83 4.62 18.63
N GLU A 692 -6.47 3.96 19.73
CA GLU A 692 -6.89 2.57 20.01
C GLU A 692 -8.42 2.44 20.05
N ALA A 693 -9.12 3.44 20.59
CA ALA A 693 -10.57 3.45 20.67
C ALA A 693 -11.27 3.70 19.32
N ILE A 694 -10.57 4.24 18.33
CA ILE A 694 -11.18 4.55 17.01
C ILE A 694 -10.79 3.57 15.90
N GLN A 695 -9.62 2.91 15.98
CA GLN A 695 -9.13 2.07 14.87
C GLN A 695 -8.15 0.96 15.28
N GLY A 696 -7.80 0.83 16.57
CA GLY A 696 -6.83 -0.16 17.06
C GLY A 696 -7.48 -1.46 17.51
N ILE A 697 -6.71 -2.21 18.30
CA ILE A 697 -7.16 -3.49 18.90
C ILE A 697 -8.37 -3.26 19.80
N THR A 698 -8.41 -2.15 20.53
CA THR A 698 -9.56 -1.81 21.40
C THR A 698 -10.84 -1.62 20.57
N MET A 699 -10.76 -0.99 19.40
CA MET A 699 -11.92 -0.89 18.49
C MET A 699 -12.31 -2.25 17.93
N TYR A 700 -11.35 -3.10 17.58
CA TYR A 700 -11.62 -4.48 17.14
C TYR A 700 -12.39 -5.26 18.20
N GLU A 701 -11.95 -5.23 19.46
CA GLU A 701 -12.65 -5.90 20.58
C GLU A 701 -14.07 -5.35 20.77
N THR A 702 -14.26 -4.04 20.62
CA THR A 702 -15.57 -3.38 20.70
C THR A 702 -16.50 -3.84 19.58
N VAL A 703 -16.02 -3.84 18.33
CA VAL A 703 -16.80 -4.26 17.16
C VAL A 703 -17.10 -5.77 17.21
N LYS A 704 -16.14 -6.59 17.69
CA LYS A 704 -16.34 -8.02 17.93
C LYS A 704 -17.51 -8.26 18.89
N LYS A 705 -17.54 -7.55 20.02
CA LYS A 705 -18.65 -7.61 20.98
C LYS A 705 -19.96 -7.19 20.33
N TRP A 706 -20.00 -6.08 19.60
CA TRP A 706 -21.21 -5.63 18.89
C TRP A 706 -21.71 -6.65 17.88
N TYR A 707 -20.79 -7.38 17.22
CA TYR A 707 -21.12 -8.41 16.24
C TYR A 707 -21.69 -9.68 16.92
N GLU A 708 -21.00 -10.18 17.93
CA GLU A 708 -21.37 -11.42 18.66
C GLU A 708 -22.67 -11.25 19.46
N ASP A 709 -22.84 -10.12 20.16
CA ASP A 709 -23.97 -9.82 21.05
C ASP A 709 -24.94 -8.80 20.43
N PHE A 710 -25.04 -8.75 19.11
CA PHE A 710 -25.73 -7.67 18.37
C PHE A 710 -27.14 -7.37 18.88
N ASP A 711 -27.94 -8.38 19.14
CA ASP A 711 -29.33 -8.19 19.58
C ASP A 711 -29.45 -7.56 20.96
N GLU A 712 -28.48 -7.81 21.85
CA GLU A 712 -28.37 -7.22 23.17
C GLU A 712 -27.79 -5.81 23.15
N GLU A 713 -26.82 -5.56 22.26
CA GLU A 713 -26.12 -4.27 22.11
C GLU A 713 -26.85 -3.26 21.19
N TYR A 714 -27.86 -3.70 20.44
CA TYR A 714 -28.51 -2.87 19.41
C TYR A 714 -28.99 -1.51 19.93
N ASP A 715 -29.70 -1.50 21.08
CA ASP A 715 -30.21 -0.25 21.64
C ASP A 715 -29.07 0.67 22.13
N ASN A 716 -28.01 0.08 22.66
CA ASN A 716 -26.81 0.82 23.07
C ASN A 716 -26.12 1.45 21.84
N ILE A 717 -25.96 0.68 20.75
CA ILE A 717 -25.37 1.16 19.50
C ILE A 717 -26.16 2.33 18.93
N VAL A 718 -27.48 2.19 18.81
CA VAL A 718 -28.36 3.25 18.26
C VAL A 718 -28.32 4.52 19.12
N ASN A 719 -28.39 4.36 20.45
CA ASN A 719 -28.36 5.51 21.36
C ASN A 719 -26.99 6.20 21.34
N GLY A 720 -25.90 5.41 21.36
CA GLY A 720 -24.53 5.92 21.28
C GLY A 720 -24.27 6.71 19.97
N LEU A 721 -24.72 6.18 18.82
CA LEU A 721 -24.64 6.89 17.54
C LEU A 721 -25.39 8.23 17.54
N LYS A 722 -26.64 8.25 18.06
CA LYS A 722 -27.46 9.46 18.13
C LYS A 722 -26.90 10.49 19.09
N GLU A 723 -26.33 10.05 20.21
CA GLU A 723 -25.71 10.93 21.19
C GLU A 723 -24.38 11.49 20.68
N ALA A 724 -23.53 10.65 20.06
CA ALA A 724 -22.30 11.09 19.42
C ALA A 724 -22.59 12.14 18.32
N ALA A 725 -23.54 11.88 17.42
CA ALA A 725 -23.91 12.83 16.36
C ALA A 725 -24.35 14.18 16.93
N LYS A 726 -25.13 14.18 18.00
CA LYS A 726 -25.57 15.41 18.68
C LYS A 726 -24.44 16.23 19.25
N MET A 727 -23.45 15.58 19.86
CA MET A 727 -22.30 16.28 20.45
C MET A 727 -21.30 16.74 19.41
N ILE A 728 -21.19 16.05 18.29
CA ILE A 728 -20.26 16.36 17.20
C ILE A 728 -20.77 17.55 16.39
N PHE A 729 -22.01 17.48 15.88
CA PHE A 729 -22.55 18.41 14.90
C PHE A 729 -23.13 19.68 15.55
N GLU A 730 -22.32 20.36 16.36
CA GLU A 730 -22.63 21.67 16.96
C GLU A 730 -21.82 22.76 16.27
N LYS A 731 -22.41 23.97 16.15
CA LYS A 731 -21.74 25.09 15.48
C LYS A 731 -20.44 25.53 16.15
N GLN A 732 -20.41 25.50 17.48
CA GLN A 732 -19.22 25.89 18.27
C GLN A 732 -17.99 24.96 18.01
N ASN A 733 -18.20 23.72 17.52
CA ASN A 733 -17.14 22.74 17.24
C ASN A 733 -16.60 22.86 15.82
N MET A 734 -17.29 23.60 14.92
CA MET A 734 -17.04 23.56 13.48
C MET A 734 -15.94 24.51 13.04
N THR A 735 -15.05 24.02 12.19
CA THR A 735 -14.10 24.79 11.37
C THR A 735 -14.15 24.24 9.95
N ILE A 736 -14.14 25.12 8.96
CA ILE A 736 -14.13 24.76 7.55
C ILE A 736 -12.70 24.84 7.01
N SER A 737 -12.24 23.81 6.34
CA SER A 737 -11.00 23.84 5.54
C SER A 737 -11.40 23.78 4.06
N TYR A 738 -10.91 24.75 3.29
CA TYR A 738 -11.17 24.84 1.87
C TYR A 738 -9.85 24.98 1.09
N THR A 739 -9.60 24.02 0.19
CA THR A 739 -8.46 24.09 -0.73
C THR A 739 -8.97 24.40 -2.14
N GLY A 740 -8.47 25.49 -2.70
CA GLY A 740 -8.80 26.02 -4.02
C GLY A 740 -8.29 27.45 -4.17
N LYS A 741 -7.89 27.85 -5.37
CA LYS A 741 -7.34 29.20 -5.62
C LYS A 741 -8.21 30.01 -6.58
N GLU A 742 -8.92 29.33 -7.46
CA GLU A 742 -9.64 29.96 -8.57
C GLU A 742 -10.88 30.74 -8.10
N GLU A 743 -11.49 30.30 -6.98
CA GLU A 743 -12.63 30.94 -6.35
C GLU A 743 -12.34 31.20 -4.86
N ALA A 744 -12.70 32.36 -4.36
CA ALA A 744 -12.60 32.70 -2.94
C ALA A 744 -13.75 32.05 -2.13
N PRO A 745 -13.59 31.80 -0.80
CA PRO A 745 -14.58 31.04 0.00
C PRO A 745 -16.00 31.58 -0.05
N GLU A 746 -16.18 32.86 -0.37
CA GLU A 746 -17.48 33.55 -0.46
C GLU A 746 -18.43 32.92 -1.48
N PHE A 747 -17.92 32.20 -2.48
CA PHE A 747 -18.74 31.53 -3.49
C PHE A 747 -19.64 30.44 -2.89
N MET A 748 -19.27 29.87 -1.73
CA MET A 748 -20.05 28.83 -1.03
C MET A 748 -20.76 29.37 0.23
N LYS A 749 -20.92 30.70 0.36
CA LYS A 749 -21.48 31.29 1.58
C LYS A 749 -22.90 30.84 1.87
N ALA A 750 -23.76 30.83 0.86
CA ALA A 750 -25.16 30.46 1.03
C ALA A 750 -25.30 28.99 1.45
N GLU A 751 -24.48 28.14 0.90
CA GLU A 751 -24.43 26.70 1.16
C GLU A 751 -23.95 26.42 2.58
N VAL A 752 -22.91 27.12 3.02
CA VAL A 752 -22.38 27.02 4.40
C VAL A 752 -23.43 27.53 5.40
N GLU A 753 -24.07 28.67 5.16
CA GLU A 753 -25.14 29.19 6.02
C GLU A 753 -26.31 28.20 6.12
N SER A 754 -26.71 27.59 5.00
CA SER A 754 -27.73 26.53 4.95
C SER A 754 -27.33 25.25 5.69
N PHE A 755 -26.05 24.88 5.67
CA PHE A 755 -25.56 23.74 6.45
C PHE A 755 -25.61 24.03 7.96
N ILE A 756 -25.21 25.25 8.37
CA ILE A 756 -25.21 25.70 9.77
C ILE A 756 -26.62 25.67 10.37
N GLU A 757 -27.67 25.98 9.60
CA GLU A 757 -29.06 25.90 10.05
C GLU A 757 -29.50 24.49 10.46
N GLY A 758 -28.83 23.44 9.96
CA GLY A 758 -29.11 22.06 10.31
C GLY A 758 -28.37 21.56 11.55
N LEU A 759 -27.39 22.31 12.06
CA LEU A 759 -26.59 21.89 13.22
C LEU A 759 -27.43 21.85 14.50
N TYR A 760 -27.09 21.00 15.45
CA TYR A 760 -27.70 20.97 16.76
C TYR A 760 -27.38 22.23 17.55
N GLU A 761 -28.24 22.56 18.51
CA GLU A 761 -28.01 23.67 19.43
C GLU A 761 -26.74 23.45 20.25
N ASP A 762 -25.89 24.47 20.34
CA ASP A 762 -24.65 24.45 21.11
C ASP A 762 -24.97 24.10 22.59
N GLN A 763 -24.40 23.01 23.07
CA GLN A 763 -24.51 22.60 24.48
C GLN A 763 -23.38 23.24 25.28
N LYS A 764 -23.58 23.35 26.59
CA LYS A 764 -22.49 23.73 27.47
C LYS A 764 -21.39 22.69 27.42
N GLN A 765 -20.26 23.08 26.92
CA GLN A 765 -19.09 22.18 26.85
C GLN A 765 -18.68 21.72 28.26
N GLY A 766 -18.47 20.42 28.40
CA GLY A 766 -17.87 19.77 29.56
C GLY A 766 -16.37 20.06 29.69
N GLU A 767 -15.72 19.31 30.56
CA GLU A 767 -14.25 19.26 30.59
C GLU A 767 -13.74 18.56 29.31
N LYS A 768 -12.53 18.89 28.88
CA LYS A 768 -11.87 18.13 27.81
C LYS A 768 -11.72 16.67 28.18
N VAL A 769 -11.89 15.79 27.20
CA VAL A 769 -11.72 14.34 27.36
C VAL A 769 -10.34 14.04 27.93
N LYS A 770 -10.29 13.16 28.93
CA LYS A 770 -9.06 12.61 29.49
C LYS A 770 -9.02 11.13 29.23
N VAL A 771 -7.89 10.67 28.73
CA VAL A 771 -7.64 9.26 28.45
C VAL A 771 -6.73 8.70 29.54
N THR A 772 -7.10 7.56 30.10
CA THR A 772 -6.25 6.88 31.08
C THR A 772 -5.37 5.85 30.34
N CYS A 773 -4.05 6.04 30.41
CA CYS A 773 -3.10 5.07 29.88
C CYS A 773 -2.78 4.04 30.98
N THR A 774 -2.74 2.77 30.59
CA THR A 774 -2.37 1.67 31.52
C THR A 774 -1.26 0.86 30.86
N LYS A 775 -0.10 0.79 31.51
CA LYS A 775 1.00 -0.04 31.03
C LYS A 775 0.66 -1.50 31.21
N SER A 776 0.66 -2.23 30.08
CA SER A 776 0.48 -3.67 30.06
C SER A 776 1.14 -4.19 28.78
N ASN A 777 2.29 -4.84 28.90
CA ASN A 777 2.94 -5.46 27.75
C ASN A 777 2.11 -6.66 27.28
N GLU A 778 1.69 -6.65 26.02
CA GLU A 778 0.73 -7.64 25.51
C GLU A 778 1.28 -8.41 24.32
N GLY A 779 1.06 -9.72 24.32
CA GLY A 779 1.26 -10.61 23.18
C GLY A 779 -0.08 -11.02 22.60
N PHE A 780 -0.31 -10.72 21.32
CA PHE A 780 -1.54 -11.08 20.59
C PHE A 780 -1.24 -12.24 19.65
N ALA A 781 -1.63 -13.43 20.09
CA ALA A 781 -1.39 -14.69 19.40
C ALA A 781 -2.30 -14.85 18.18
N THR A 782 -1.70 -15.19 17.05
CA THR A 782 -2.37 -15.46 15.76
C THR A 782 -1.89 -16.77 15.15
N ALA A 783 -2.61 -17.28 14.17
CA ALA A 783 -2.20 -18.46 13.39
C ALA A 783 -1.09 -18.14 12.34
N GLY A 784 -0.70 -16.89 12.18
CA GLY A 784 0.28 -16.46 11.21
C GLY A 784 1.69 -17.01 11.47
N GLY A 785 2.50 -17.13 10.43
CA GLY A 785 3.90 -17.63 10.52
C GLY A 785 4.93 -16.55 10.86
N VAL A 786 4.52 -15.28 11.01
CA VAL A 786 5.41 -14.12 11.19
C VAL A 786 4.97 -13.29 12.40
N GLN A 787 5.88 -12.41 12.87
CA GLN A 787 5.67 -11.52 13.99
C GLN A 787 5.67 -10.05 13.54
N TYR A 788 5.00 -9.21 14.35
CA TYR A 788 5.08 -7.75 14.34
C TYR A 788 5.50 -7.33 15.75
N VAL A 789 6.79 -7.05 15.93
CA VAL A 789 7.41 -6.83 17.25
C VAL A 789 7.59 -5.34 17.46
N ALA A 790 6.91 -4.75 18.46
CA ALA A 790 6.94 -3.31 18.72
C ALA A 790 7.48 -2.97 20.11
N CYS A 791 8.25 -1.88 20.17
CA CYS A 791 8.70 -1.23 21.40
C CYS A 791 8.51 0.28 21.28
N ALA A 792 8.03 0.95 22.36
CA ALA A 792 7.71 2.37 22.33
C ALA A 792 8.04 3.08 23.67
N GLY A 793 8.18 4.41 23.59
CA GLY A 793 8.37 5.27 24.75
C GLY A 793 8.30 6.75 24.39
N ASN A 794 8.17 7.63 25.39
CA ASN A 794 8.23 9.08 25.19
C ASN A 794 9.49 9.63 25.83
N PHE A 795 10.40 10.18 25.04
CA PHE A 795 11.66 10.71 25.56
C PHE A 795 11.50 12.05 26.30
N LYS A 796 10.43 12.80 26.04
CA LYS A 796 10.16 14.05 26.76
C LYS A 796 9.77 13.81 28.21
N ASP A 797 9.22 12.64 28.56
CA ASP A 797 8.99 12.25 29.95
C ASP A 797 10.29 12.14 30.76
N ALA A 798 11.39 11.91 30.07
CA ALA A 798 12.73 11.95 30.68
C ALA A 798 13.35 13.38 30.66
N GLY A 799 12.60 14.41 30.25
CA GLY A 799 13.09 15.80 30.20
C GLY A 799 14.02 16.09 29.01
N LEU A 800 13.96 15.27 27.95
CA LEU A 800 14.79 15.41 26.74
C LEU A 800 13.99 16.16 25.65
N GLU A 801 14.70 16.91 24.79
CA GLU A 801 14.08 17.79 23.80
C GLU A 801 14.22 17.23 22.39
N TYR A 802 13.22 17.53 21.54
CA TYR A 802 13.24 17.20 20.12
C TYR A 802 14.22 18.08 19.33
N THR A 803 14.94 17.47 18.40
CA THR A 803 15.79 18.17 17.41
C THR A 803 15.63 17.53 16.03
N GLY A 804 15.84 18.32 14.95
CA GLY A 804 15.85 17.84 13.58
C GLY A 804 16.85 16.72 13.31
N ALA A 805 17.92 16.60 14.11
CA ALA A 805 18.87 15.50 14.03
C ALA A 805 18.23 14.12 14.25
N LEU A 806 17.07 14.02 14.95
CA LEU A 806 16.30 12.79 15.10
C LEU A 806 15.75 12.26 13.77
N LYS A 807 15.46 13.15 12.81
CA LYS A 807 15.08 12.72 11.46
C LYS A 807 16.26 12.09 10.72
N VAL A 808 17.46 12.62 10.91
CA VAL A 808 18.68 12.03 10.34
C VAL A 808 18.98 10.69 11.02
N LEU A 809 18.85 10.59 12.34
CA LEU A 809 18.99 9.32 13.08
C LEU A 809 17.96 8.28 12.61
N GLN A 810 16.71 8.69 12.33
CA GLN A 810 15.70 7.80 11.79
C GLN A 810 16.13 7.21 10.43
N MET A 811 16.73 8.01 9.56
CA MET A 811 17.31 7.55 8.29
C MET A 811 18.45 6.54 8.54
N ILE A 812 19.38 6.87 9.44
CA ILE A 812 20.48 5.98 9.82
C ILE A 812 19.96 4.66 10.38
N PHE A 813 19.03 4.69 11.31
CA PHE A 813 18.45 3.46 11.88
C PHE A 813 17.76 2.61 10.83
N SER A 814 16.97 3.22 9.94
CA SER A 814 16.19 2.49 8.93
C SER A 814 17.04 1.77 7.90
N TYR A 815 18.26 2.26 7.60
CA TYR A 815 19.09 1.73 6.51
C TYR A 815 20.46 1.23 6.91
N GLU A 816 20.92 1.51 8.12
CA GLU A 816 22.21 0.99 8.66
C GLU A 816 21.97 -0.03 9.76
N TYR A 817 21.40 0.37 10.87
CA TYR A 817 21.30 -0.48 12.05
C TYR A 817 20.16 -1.51 11.96
N LEU A 818 18.93 -1.05 11.85
CA LEU A 818 17.76 -1.95 11.83
C LEU A 818 17.74 -2.81 10.57
N TRP A 819 18.09 -2.24 9.43
CA TRP A 819 18.13 -2.97 8.16
C TRP A 819 19.11 -4.15 8.24
N ILE A 820 20.31 -3.90 8.73
CA ILE A 820 21.35 -4.95 8.85
C ILE A 820 20.96 -5.99 9.89
N GLN A 821 20.54 -5.57 11.10
CA GLN A 821 20.31 -6.51 12.20
C GLN A 821 19.00 -7.30 12.04
N ILE A 822 17.91 -6.64 11.63
CA ILE A 822 16.57 -7.21 11.59
C ILE A 822 16.25 -7.82 10.23
N ARG A 823 16.56 -7.13 9.11
CA ARG A 823 16.26 -7.63 7.77
C ARG A 823 17.36 -8.56 7.26
N VAL A 824 18.58 -8.06 7.09
CA VAL A 824 19.67 -8.82 6.44
C VAL A 824 20.06 -10.04 7.27
N LYS A 825 20.30 -9.88 8.58
CA LYS A 825 20.69 -10.97 9.46
C LYS A 825 19.51 -11.75 10.02
N GLY A 826 18.44 -11.05 10.39
CA GLY A 826 17.26 -11.62 11.04
C GLY A 826 16.26 -12.22 10.06
N GLY A 827 16.27 -11.81 8.79
CA GLY A 827 15.34 -12.31 7.76
C GLY A 827 13.95 -11.71 7.80
N ALA A 828 13.72 -10.61 8.53
CA ALA A 828 12.46 -9.88 8.48
C ALA A 828 12.29 -9.16 7.14
N TYR A 829 11.05 -8.98 6.69
CA TYR A 829 10.79 -8.22 5.47
C TYR A 829 11.03 -6.72 5.64
N GLY A 830 10.74 -6.16 6.82
CA GLY A 830 10.94 -4.75 7.10
C GLY A 830 11.12 -4.41 8.57
N CYS A 831 11.63 -3.20 8.81
CA CYS A 831 11.78 -2.64 10.13
C CYS A 831 11.63 -1.11 10.05
N MET A 832 11.10 -0.51 11.09
CA MET A 832 10.78 0.92 11.12
C MET A 832 11.04 1.50 12.50
N CYS A 833 11.39 2.79 12.55
CA CYS A 833 11.37 3.57 13.78
C CYS A 833 10.80 4.97 13.49
N SER A 834 10.31 5.64 14.50
CA SER A 834 9.88 7.04 14.43
C SER A 834 10.12 7.78 15.73
N PHE A 835 10.36 9.08 15.61
CA PHE A 835 10.54 10.01 16.73
C PHE A 835 9.69 11.24 16.46
N SER A 836 8.62 11.44 17.23
CA SER A 836 7.77 12.61 17.08
C SER A 836 8.30 13.82 17.84
N ASP A 837 7.86 15.00 17.44
CA ASP A 837 8.23 16.24 18.12
C ASP A 837 7.47 16.43 19.47
N GLN A 838 6.44 15.63 19.73
CA GLN A 838 5.79 15.50 21.05
C GLN A 838 6.48 14.45 21.95
N GLY A 839 7.49 13.73 21.43
CA GLY A 839 8.29 12.76 22.17
C GLY A 839 7.89 11.31 21.97
N ASP A 840 6.68 11.03 21.51
CA ASP A 840 6.22 9.65 21.23
C ASP A 840 7.09 9.02 20.17
N SER A 841 7.68 7.88 20.49
CA SER A 841 8.66 7.20 19.65
C SER A 841 8.46 5.69 19.68
N MET A 842 8.78 5.04 18.56
CA MET A 842 8.61 3.59 18.47
C MET A 842 9.66 2.94 17.56
N PHE A 843 9.85 1.64 17.78
CA PHE A 843 10.50 0.68 16.91
C PHE A 843 9.51 -0.44 16.61
N VAL A 844 9.46 -0.94 15.35
CA VAL A 844 8.59 -2.05 14.98
C VAL A 844 9.15 -2.84 13.81
N THR A 845 8.93 -4.18 13.80
CA THR A 845 9.23 -5.05 12.67
C THR A 845 8.00 -5.36 11.82
N TYR A 846 8.23 -5.74 10.57
CA TYR A 846 7.19 -6.16 9.63
C TYR A 846 7.52 -7.52 9.03
N ARG A 847 6.61 -8.49 9.20
CA ARG A 847 6.77 -9.89 8.77
C ARG A 847 8.12 -10.47 9.24
N ASP A 848 8.30 -10.50 10.53
CA ASP A 848 9.55 -10.91 11.20
C ASP A 848 9.46 -12.38 11.61
N PRO A 849 10.42 -13.24 11.25
CA PRO A 849 10.48 -14.62 11.74
C PRO A 849 10.91 -14.71 13.21
N ASN A 850 11.44 -13.63 13.79
CA ASN A 850 12.01 -13.58 15.14
C ASN A 850 11.12 -12.75 16.09
N LEU A 851 11.37 -12.86 17.42
CA LEU A 851 10.70 -12.08 18.45
C LEU A 851 11.71 -11.56 19.48
N SER A 852 12.33 -12.44 20.26
CA SER A 852 13.30 -12.08 21.30
C SER A 852 14.54 -11.41 20.73
N GLU A 853 15.02 -11.87 19.59
CA GLU A 853 16.19 -11.31 18.90
C GLU A 853 15.91 -9.87 18.46
N SER A 854 14.70 -9.57 17.99
CA SER A 854 14.31 -8.22 17.56
C SER A 854 14.19 -7.27 18.75
N TYR A 855 13.64 -7.71 19.90
CA TYR A 855 13.68 -6.90 21.13
C TYR A 855 15.10 -6.63 21.59
N LYS A 856 16.00 -7.61 21.49
CA LYS A 856 17.41 -7.41 21.82
C LYS A 856 18.08 -6.35 20.94
N VAL A 857 17.77 -6.36 19.63
CA VAL A 857 18.27 -5.30 18.72
C VAL A 857 17.79 -3.93 19.16
N TYR A 858 16.53 -3.78 19.58
CA TYR A 858 16.04 -2.51 20.12
C TYR A 858 16.76 -2.11 21.41
N ASP A 859 16.96 -3.05 22.32
CA ASP A 859 17.67 -2.81 23.60
C ASP A 859 19.12 -2.33 23.39
N GLU A 860 19.79 -2.76 22.32
CA GLU A 860 21.15 -2.38 21.93
C GLU A 860 21.23 -1.10 21.07
N ALA A 861 20.09 -0.52 20.64
CA ALA A 861 20.06 0.62 19.71
C ALA A 861 20.75 1.88 20.26
N ALA A 862 20.68 2.13 21.58
CA ALA A 862 21.34 3.28 22.20
C ALA A 862 22.86 3.15 22.17
N ASP A 863 23.41 1.95 22.35
CA ASP A 863 24.84 1.68 22.28
C ASP A 863 25.38 1.92 20.87
N TYR A 864 24.63 1.51 19.85
CA TYR A 864 24.98 1.84 18.46
C TYR A 864 25.10 3.35 18.23
N VAL A 865 24.20 4.16 18.80
CA VAL A 865 24.25 5.64 18.67
C VAL A 865 25.45 6.22 19.38
N VAL A 866 25.86 5.68 20.57
CA VAL A 866 27.07 6.10 21.28
C VAL A 866 28.32 5.85 20.44
N ASP A 867 28.38 4.68 19.78
CA ASP A 867 29.51 4.23 18.98
C ASP A 867 29.44 4.68 17.52
N PHE A 868 28.39 5.44 17.14
CA PHE A 868 28.19 5.89 15.77
C PHE A 868 29.42 6.60 15.20
N ASP A 869 29.90 6.13 14.06
CA ASP A 869 31.07 6.69 13.36
C ASP A 869 30.75 6.78 11.86
N ALA A 870 30.82 7.99 11.31
CA ALA A 870 30.55 8.31 9.92
C ALA A 870 31.47 9.43 9.43
N ASP A 871 31.99 9.32 8.24
CA ASP A 871 32.76 10.41 7.64
C ASP A 871 31.83 11.50 7.04
N ASP A 872 32.43 12.60 6.57
CA ASP A 872 31.66 13.72 6.00
C ASP A 872 30.78 13.31 4.80
N ARG A 873 31.21 12.32 4.01
CA ARG A 873 30.46 11.82 2.87
C ARG A 873 29.23 11.04 3.33
N ASP A 874 29.37 10.20 4.34
CA ASP A 874 28.24 9.42 4.87
C ASP A 874 27.23 10.33 5.54
N MET A 875 27.69 11.29 6.37
CA MET A 875 26.81 12.30 6.96
C MET A 875 26.05 13.09 5.88
N LYS A 876 26.73 13.44 4.79
CA LYS A 876 26.11 14.11 3.64
C LYS A 876 25.01 13.27 3.02
N LYS A 877 25.22 11.95 2.82
CA LYS A 877 24.19 11.04 2.30
C LYS A 877 22.96 11.01 3.21
N TYR A 878 23.15 10.80 4.53
CA TYR A 878 22.04 10.76 5.47
C TYR A 878 21.22 12.06 5.50
N ILE A 879 21.89 13.21 5.41
CA ILE A 879 21.24 14.53 5.31
C ILE A 879 20.40 14.60 4.03
N ILE A 880 20.96 14.22 2.86
CA ILE A 880 20.29 14.27 1.56
C ILE A 880 19.05 13.37 1.57
N GLY A 881 19.17 12.12 1.99
CA GLY A 881 18.04 11.19 2.05
C GLY A 881 16.95 11.65 3.04
N THR A 882 17.36 12.27 4.15
CA THR A 882 16.41 12.88 5.11
C THR A 882 15.64 14.02 4.46
N ILE A 883 16.32 14.92 3.75
CA ILE A 883 15.67 16.02 3.03
C ILE A 883 14.78 15.47 1.90
N GLY A 884 15.18 14.42 1.19
CA GLY A 884 14.37 13.74 0.19
C GLY A 884 13.02 13.31 0.76
N SER A 885 13.03 12.66 1.93
CA SER A 885 11.79 12.25 2.61
C SER A 885 10.94 13.42 3.12
N MET A 886 11.56 14.55 3.48
CA MET A 886 10.84 15.76 3.90
C MET A 886 10.22 16.54 2.72
N ASP A 887 10.81 16.43 1.53
CA ASP A 887 10.44 17.20 0.34
C ASP A 887 9.57 16.43 -0.65
N MET A 888 9.03 15.29 -0.27
CA MET A 888 8.15 14.49 -1.15
C MET A 888 7.13 15.40 -1.88
N PRO A 889 6.90 15.16 -3.18
CA PRO A 889 5.89 15.85 -3.95
C PRO A 889 4.50 15.75 -3.29
N MET A 890 3.73 16.81 -3.36
CA MET A 890 2.37 16.86 -2.80
C MET A 890 1.43 17.48 -3.82
N GLU A 891 0.27 16.86 -4.01
CA GLU A 891 -0.83 17.46 -4.76
C GLU A 891 -1.45 18.63 -3.97
N ALA A 892 -2.23 19.46 -4.66
CA ALA A 892 -2.86 20.64 -4.04
C ALA A 892 -3.69 20.31 -2.79
N VAL A 893 -4.41 19.19 -2.80
CA VAL A 893 -5.21 18.73 -1.66
C VAL A 893 -4.32 18.33 -0.47
N ASP A 894 -3.14 17.75 -0.71
CA ASP A 894 -2.21 17.35 0.34
C ASP A 894 -1.48 18.56 0.92
N MET A 895 -1.15 19.55 0.08
CA MET A 895 -0.62 20.83 0.54
C MET A 895 -1.64 21.58 1.41
N GLY A 896 -2.93 21.54 1.05
CA GLY A 896 -4.02 22.04 1.88
C GLY A 896 -4.15 21.31 3.21
N ALA A 897 -4.09 19.99 3.19
CA ALA A 897 -4.11 19.17 4.41
C ALA A 897 -2.90 19.45 5.32
N ARG A 898 -1.69 19.58 4.75
CA ARG A 898 -0.48 19.97 5.49
C ARG A 898 -0.65 21.33 6.15
N SER A 899 -1.21 22.31 5.44
CA SER A 899 -1.46 23.65 5.97
C SER A 899 -2.50 23.64 7.09
N PHE A 900 -3.58 22.85 6.94
CA PHE A 900 -4.60 22.62 7.94
C PHE A 900 -4.02 22.03 9.24
N HIS A 901 -3.25 20.94 9.13
CA HIS A 901 -2.60 20.32 10.29
C HIS A 901 -1.61 21.27 10.97
N ALA A 902 -0.78 21.98 10.21
CA ALA A 902 0.15 22.96 10.76
C ALA A 902 -0.56 24.05 11.58
N TYR A 903 -1.72 24.51 11.13
CA TYR A 903 -2.53 25.50 11.85
C TYR A 903 -2.95 24.99 13.23
N PHE A 904 -3.54 23.80 13.33
CA PHE A 904 -4.00 23.25 14.61
C PHE A 904 -2.87 22.78 15.52
N LEU A 905 -1.73 22.38 14.95
CA LEU A 905 -0.53 22.05 15.71
C LEU A 905 0.25 23.33 16.14
N GLY A 906 -0.22 24.52 15.80
CA GLY A 906 0.49 25.77 16.09
C GLY A 906 1.85 25.89 15.40
N LYS A 907 2.09 25.15 14.30
CA LYS A 907 3.35 25.14 13.57
C LYS A 907 3.40 26.26 12.55
N THR A 908 4.45 27.07 12.60
CA THR A 908 4.72 28.11 11.61
C THR A 908 5.76 27.64 10.58
N GLU A 909 5.90 28.38 9.47
CA GLU A 909 6.99 28.15 8.52
C GLU A 909 8.37 28.28 9.20
N ALA A 910 8.51 29.17 10.19
CA ALA A 910 9.76 29.31 10.95
C ALA A 910 10.08 28.05 11.77
N ASP A 911 9.08 27.39 12.34
CA ASP A 911 9.29 26.14 13.08
C ASP A 911 9.73 25.00 12.13
N LEU A 912 9.09 24.91 10.97
CA LEU A 912 9.46 23.93 9.93
C LEU A 912 10.86 24.22 9.37
N GLN A 913 11.20 25.51 9.16
CA GLN A 913 12.53 25.94 8.72
C GLN A 913 13.61 25.60 9.76
N LYS A 914 13.33 25.82 11.04
CA LYS A 914 14.26 25.46 12.12
C LYS A 914 14.61 23.95 12.08
N VAL A 915 13.62 23.09 11.91
CA VAL A 915 13.86 21.65 11.80
C VAL A 915 14.69 21.33 10.55
N ARG A 916 14.38 21.97 9.41
CA ARG A 916 15.15 21.81 8.18
C ARG A 916 16.60 22.25 8.32
N ASP A 917 16.84 23.40 8.94
CA ASP A 917 18.18 23.92 9.18
C ASP A 917 18.98 22.98 10.09
N GLN A 918 18.36 22.40 11.12
CA GLN A 918 18.96 21.40 11.98
C GLN A 918 19.33 20.11 11.22
N VAL A 919 18.51 19.67 10.27
CA VAL A 919 18.83 18.54 9.39
C VAL A 919 20.01 18.88 8.48
N LEU A 920 19.96 20.03 7.79
CA LEU A 920 21.00 20.45 6.83
C LEU A 920 22.38 20.67 7.49
N SER A 921 22.42 21.01 8.79
CA SER A 921 23.65 21.25 9.55
C SER A 921 24.02 20.12 10.50
N CYS A 922 23.35 18.97 10.42
CA CYS A 922 23.54 17.84 11.33
C CYS A 922 24.96 17.26 11.22
N THR A 923 25.60 17.05 12.34
CA THR A 923 26.94 16.46 12.45
C THR A 923 26.89 15.08 13.12
N GLN A 924 27.99 14.35 13.03
CA GLN A 924 28.15 13.07 13.74
C GLN A 924 28.02 13.25 15.28
N GLU A 925 28.53 14.34 15.82
CA GLU A 925 28.43 14.68 17.25
C GLU A 925 26.94 14.90 17.63
N ASP A 926 26.14 15.53 16.77
CA ASP A 926 24.72 15.71 17.01
C ASP A 926 24.00 14.35 17.07
N ILE A 927 24.37 13.41 16.19
CA ILE A 927 23.81 12.04 16.22
C ILE A 927 24.18 11.33 17.52
N ARG A 928 25.45 11.33 17.91
CA ARG A 928 25.91 10.71 19.18
C ARG A 928 25.19 11.28 20.41
N ALA A 929 24.89 12.59 20.38
CA ALA A 929 24.19 13.27 21.47
C ALA A 929 22.74 12.78 21.64
N LEU A 930 22.16 12.03 20.65
CA LEU A 930 20.83 11.48 20.73
C LEU A 930 20.74 10.15 21.49
N ALA A 931 21.86 9.53 21.87
CA ALA A 931 21.86 8.26 22.58
C ALA A 931 20.98 8.25 23.86
N PRO A 932 20.94 9.31 24.70
CA PRO A 932 20.04 9.38 25.84
C PRO A 932 18.54 9.33 25.42
N ILE A 933 18.18 9.89 24.27
CA ILE A 933 16.80 9.88 23.74
C ILE A 933 16.43 8.45 23.38
N VAL A 934 17.26 7.75 22.58
CA VAL A 934 17.02 6.36 22.19
C VAL A 934 16.93 5.47 23.43
N LYS A 935 17.85 5.65 24.39
CA LYS A 935 17.87 4.92 25.65
C LYS A 935 16.56 5.13 26.43
N ALA A 936 16.09 6.36 26.56
CA ALA A 936 14.83 6.66 27.27
C ALA A 936 13.63 5.97 26.63
N VAL A 937 13.57 5.91 25.30
CA VAL A 937 12.49 5.23 24.55
C VAL A 937 12.49 3.73 24.83
N VAL A 938 13.65 3.07 24.74
CA VAL A 938 13.75 1.61 24.88
C VAL A 938 13.59 1.18 26.35
N GLU A 939 14.22 1.89 27.30
CA GLU A 939 14.13 1.59 28.74
C GLU A 939 12.74 1.85 29.31
N ALA A 940 11.87 2.61 28.64
CA ALA A 940 10.46 2.72 29.00
C ALA A 940 9.75 1.34 29.00
N GLY A 941 10.25 0.39 28.20
CA GLY A 941 9.87 -1.02 28.23
C GLY A 941 8.39 -1.25 27.88
N ASN A 942 7.79 -0.43 27.02
CA ASN A 942 6.44 -0.65 26.50
C ASN A 942 6.53 -1.52 25.27
N ARG A 943 6.06 -2.78 25.38
CA ARG A 943 6.22 -3.81 24.37
C ARG A 943 4.88 -4.39 23.94
N CYS A 944 4.70 -4.58 22.66
CA CYS A 944 3.57 -5.28 22.09
C CYS A 944 4.06 -6.16 20.93
N CYS A 945 3.49 -7.37 20.84
CA CYS A 945 3.72 -8.24 19.71
C CYS A 945 2.40 -8.80 19.20
N ILE A 946 2.21 -8.78 17.88
CA ILE A 946 1.15 -9.52 17.19
C ILE A 946 1.84 -10.59 16.35
N GLY A 947 1.50 -11.87 16.51
CA GLY A 947 2.21 -12.89 15.73
C GLY A 947 1.91 -14.32 16.11
N ASN A 948 2.78 -15.21 15.66
CA ASN A 948 2.65 -16.64 15.81
C ASN A 948 2.48 -17.08 17.26
N GLU A 949 1.43 -17.87 17.52
CA GLU A 949 1.07 -18.37 18.85
C GLU A 949 2.25 -19.08 19.56
N GLU A 950 2.95 -19.97 18.84
CA GLU A 950 4.06 -20.74 19.43
C GLU A 950 5.25 -19.82 19.81
N LYS A 951 5.57 -18.83 18.96
CA LYS A 951 6.65 -17.86 19.23
C LYS A 951 6.32 -16.98 20.43
N ILE A 952 5.09 -16.50 20.53
CA ILE A 952 4.63 -15.70 21.70
C ILE A 952 4.66 -16.54 22.95
N ASP A 953 4.20 -17.80 22.89
CA ASP A 953 4.22 -18.72 24.03
C ASP A 953 5.63 -19.07 24.51
N GLN A 954 6.58 -19.22 23.61
CA GLN A 954 8.01 -19.46 23.92
C GLN A 954 8.69 -18.23 24.54
N ASN A 955 8.11 -17.03 24.37
CA ASN A 955 8.68 -15.75 24.80
C ASN A 955 7.74 -14.99 25.77
N LYS A 956 6.97 -15.72 26.57
CA LYS A 956 5.99 -15.13 27.51
C LYS A 956 6.58 -14.15 28.52
N GLU A 957 7.87 -14.24 28.81
CA GLU A 957 8.57 -13.34 29.75
C GLU A 957 8.59 -11.87 29.32
N TYR A 958 8.33 -11.59 28.04
CA TYR A 958 8.24 -10.21 27.54
C TYR A 958 6.86 -9.57 27.78
N PHE A 959 5.84 -10.35 28.14
CA PHE A 959 4.46 -9.93 28.20
C PHE A 959 3.83 -10.11 29.60
N ASP A 960 3.04 -9.12 30.02
CA ASP A 960 2.20 -9.20 31.21
C ASP A 960 0.95 -10.03 30.92
N GLU A 961 0.47 -9.99 29.67
CA GLU A 961 -0.72 -10.71 29.21
C GLU A 961 -0.51 -11.27 27.79
N VAL A 962 -1.00 -12.49 27.55
CA VAL A 962 -1.09 -13.10 26.23
C VAL A 962 -2.56 -13.33 25.87
N LYS A 963 -3.00 -12.80 24.74
CA LYS A 963 -4.37 -12.89 24.24
C LYS A 963 -4.43 -13.60 22.89
N HIS A 964 -5.45 -14.42 22.69
CA HIS A 964 -5.78 -14.97 21.37
C HIS A 964 -6.79 -14.03 20.71
N VAL A 965 -6.40 -13.37 19.61
CA VAL A 965 -7.18 -12.28 19.02
C VAL A 965 -7.98 -12.74 17.81
N LEU A 966 -7.53 -13.79 17.11
CA LEU A 966 -8.08 -14.24 15.83
C LEU A 966 -8.56 -15.66 15.86
#